data_c5e50c32ec6f562a8e8dcc86f8a34a64
#
_entry.id   c5e50c32ec6f562a8e8dcc86f8a34a64
#
_cell.length_a   1.000
_cell.length_b   1.000
_cell.length_c   1.000
_cell.angle_alpha   90.00
_cell.angle_beta   90.00
_cell.angle_gamma   90.00
#
_symmetry.space_group_name_H-M   'P 1'
#
loop_
_entity.id
_entity.type
_entity.pdbx_description
1 polymer ?
#
loop_
_entity_poly.entity_id
_entity_poly.type
_entity_poly.pdbx_seq_one_letter_code
_entity_poly.pdbx_strand_id
1 'polypeptide(L)'
;MKQYPGYTVLRSEDCPEQHGTLTVLTHDVSGATILLVENEDVNKAFGIGFGTFPSDDTGVFHILEHSVLAGSEKYPVTSPFLQLLKSSMASFLNAMTFPDKTVYPFATPNETDFKNLMDVYLNAVFCPLAMVDKAVFEQEGWHRDADGTVSGVVYNEMQGALAAPDAQLEDALERAMFPDTAYGFVSGGDPASIPALTYEKYQRVYRRHYSADNCCVTLYGKMDMAEKLDFLDREYLSKMPKGTSQPKLTLQSEQPGVCVKIPYYTEKPEADEVQCALAWYTGAFADRERQLGVEILLDALLGTNQSPLKAALLEEKLGADIDVGFDDSTLQPVLELVLRGATEETAEQFAAAVRRAVDGILAEGIPAELLLASLNAAEFASLERPGSLPDGVLDAIHAATGWLHTGDPALLLHTDKLFAALREKLDSGWFNELLRELFAPAPVQVIQVPTLPKKDDENAAPARTDGKLVLDHPLTVADLGEGSPSAEGVVGTVAGAELLHHPSKGSLYLNLYYDLGGLSEEEVQYLDILTDMLDELDTPRHTARELNTLRSTWLGDSTACVAFWTGRQAGTPCHAKLVLSMSLLERSLEKAIELGGEFLYETKLTGEKAEAAFARVLSQQKLNMEQQFIQMGNQYAMVRAMSHYAVEYALSEACSGVTGYKFLCGLLEQADWAALGKKLEAVREKVLHHAALTISLHGSEAAKQKLEALLPGSVFAEEARGTAKPYTQELTAPVNEAFLIDGGVNYDILAWPQERKPERRVLARVMSYEYLWHNIREV
;
A
#
# COMPACT_ATOMS: atom_id res chain seq x y z
N MET A 1 -37.57 9.46 -2.52
CA MET A 1 -36.22 9.89 -2.93
C MET A 1 -36.07 11.39 -2.67
N LYS A 2 -34.95 11.78 -2.08
CA LYS A 2 -34.58 13.20 -2.02
C LYS A 2 -34.48 13.76 -3.46
N GLN A 3 -34.88 15.00 -3.66
CA GLN A 3 -34.73 15.69 -4.96
C GLN A 3 -33.64 16.74 -4.82
N TYR A 4 -32.76 16.82 -5.79
CA TYR A 4 -31.68 17.78 -5.86
C TYR A 4 -31.87 18.66 -7.12
N PRO A 5 -32.14 19.97 -7.00
CA PRO A 5 -32.28 20.85 -8.15
C PRO A 5 -31.06 20.79 -9.08
N GLY A 6 -31.27 20.69 -10.39
CA GLY A 6 -30.20 20.58 -11.39
C GLY A 6 -29.63 19.17 -11.58
N TYR A 7 -30.16 18.18 -10.84
CA TYR A 7 -29.69 16.80 -10.90
C TYR A 7 -30.83 15.81 -11.07
N THR A 8 -30.63 14.81 -11.91
CA THR A 8 -31.49 13.64 -12.05
C THR A 8 -30.97 12.53 -11.17
N VAL A 9 -31.80 12.04 -10.25
CA VAL A 9 -31.48 10.87 -9.40
C VAL A 9 -31.68 9.61 -10.23
N LEU A 10 -30.61 8.85 -10.47
CA LEU A 10 -30.63 7.57 -11.19
C LEU A 10 -30.98 6.42 -10.27
N ARG A 11 -30.36 6.39 -9.08
CA ARG A 11 -30.54 5.34 -8.07
C ARG A 11 -30.29 5.89 -6.68
N SER A 12 -31.02 5.38 -5.67
CA SER A 12 -30.74 5.62 -4.25
C SER A 12 -31.07 4.36 -3.47
N GLU A 13 -30.15 3.86 -2.68
CA GLU A 13 -30.24 2.59 -1.99
C GLU A 13 -29.48 2.61 -0.66
N ASP A 14 -29.91 1.79 0.30
CA ASP A 14 -29.14 1.56 1.52
C ASP A 14 -27.94 0.67 1.19
N CYS A 15 -26.78 0.99 1.76
CA CYS A 15 -25.55 0.23 1.63
C CYS A 15 -24.99 -0.08 3.03
N PRO A 16 -25.20 -1.30 3.53
CA PRO A 16 -24.71 -1.71 4.85
C PRO A 16 -23.19 -1.63 4.95
N GLU A 17 -22.47 -1.95 3.89
CA GLU A 17 -21.01 -1.92 3.79
C GLU A 17 -20.45 -0.51 4.01
N GLN A 18 -21.22 0.52 3.62
CA GLN A 18 -20.88 1.93 3.82
C GLN A 18 -21.51 2.54 5.09
N HIS A 19 -22.22 1.74 5.87
CA HIS A 19 -23.01 2.19 7.03
C HIS A 19 -23.92 3.39 6.69
N GLY A 20 -24.49 3.42 5.48
CA GLY A 20 -25.21 4.58 4.99
C GLY A 20 -26.01 4.36 3.73
N THR A 21 -26.27 5.44 3.00
CA THR A 21 -27.06 5.45 1.77
C THR A 21 -26.18 5.89 0.60
N LEU A 22 -26.22 5.14 -0.50
CA LEU A 22 -25.64 5.52 -1.77
C LEU A 22 -26.70 6.19 -2.65
N THR A 23 -26.36 7.30 -3.28
CA THR A 23 -27.21 7.95 -4.28
C THR A 23 -26.41 8.32 -5.52
N VAL A 24 -26.77 7.77 -6.66
CA VAL A 24 -26.15 8.05 -7.96
C VAL A 24 -26.99 9.10 -8.68
N LEU A 25 -26.33 10.18 -9.11
CA LEU A 25 -26.93 11.31 -9.80
C LEU A 25 -26.25 11.56 -11.14
N THR A 26 -26.99 12.20 -12.06
CA THR A 26 -26.43 12.85 -13.25
C THR A 26 -26.78 14.32 -13.20
N HIS A 27 -25.81 15.20 -13.46
CA HIS A 27 -26.06 16.63 -13.59
C HIS A 27 -26.72 16.94 -14.94
N ASP A 28 -27.87 17.64 -14.91
CA ASP A 28 -28.77 17.77 -16.06
C ASP A 28 -28.15 18.54 -17.23
N VAL A 29 -27.32 19.55 -16.96
CA VAL A 29 -26.69 20.39 -17.98
C VAL A 29 -25.41 19.77 -18.53
N SER A 30 -24.47 19.43 -17.66
CA SER A 30 -23.14 18.99 -18.06
C SER A 30 -23.04 17.49 -18.34
N GLY A 31 -23.90 16.68 -17.73
CA GLY A 31 -23.84 15.22 -17.82
C GLY A 31 -22.83 14.57 -16.88
N ALA A 32 -22.24 15.33 -15.94
CA ALA A 32 -21.34 14.78 -14.93
C ALA A 32 -22.04 13.70 -14.09
N THR A 33 -21.33 12.63 -13.75
CA THR A 33 -21.80 11.60 -12.82
C THR A 33 -21.41 11.97 -11.41
N ILE A 34 -22.34 11.83 -10.47
CA ILE A 34 -22.09 12.12 -9.05
C ILE A 34 -22.50 10.91 -8.21
N LEU A 35 -21.65 10.50 -7.27
CA LEU A 35 -21.95 9.56 -6.22
C LEU A 35 -21.98 10.27 -4.87
N LEU A 36 -23.08 10.11 -4.14
CA LEU A 36 -23.22 10.51 -2.75
C LEU A 36 -23.12 9.26 -1.87
N VAL A 37 -22.24 9.31 -0.88
CA VAL A 37 -22.11 8.30 0.18
C VAL A 37 -22.47 8.99 1.50
N GLU A 38 -23.74 8.90 1.88
CA GLU A 38 -24.27 9.55 3.08
C GLU A 38 -24.15 8.60 4.28
N ASN A 39 -23.21 8.88 5.19
CA ASN A 39 -23.00 8.11 6.43
C ASN A 39 -22.66 9.05 7.62
N GLU A 40 -22.31 8.49 8.77
CA GLU A 40 -22.01 9.26 10.00
C GLU A 40 -20.51 9.59 10.16
N ASP A 41 -19.65 9.29 9.17
CA ASP A 41 -18.24 9.58 9.26
C ASP A 41 -18.01 11.11 9.26
N VAL A 42 -17.28 11.57 10.26
CA VAL A 42 -16.92 12.98 10.42
C VAL A 42 -15.76 13.39 9.52
N ASN A 43 -14.94 12.43 9.07
CA ASN A 43 -13.82 12.65 8.13
C ASN A 43 -14.34 12.64 6.69
N LYS A 44 -14.95 13.75 6.31
CA LYS A 44 -15.59 13.95 5.01
C LYS A 44 -14.57 13.87 3.88
N ALA A 45 -14.96 13.26 2.77
CA ALA A 45 -14.12 13.24 1.58
C ALA A 45 -14.85 13.75 0.33
N PHE A 46 -14.05 14.31 -0.55
CA PHE A 46 -14.39 14.70 -1.91
C PHE A 46 -13.42 14.03 -2.86
N GLY A 47 -13.89 13.62 -4.01
CA GLY A 47 -13.04 13.21 -5.12
C GLY A 47 -13.67 13.60 -6.44
N ILE A 48 -12.83 14.01 -7.41
CA ILE A 48 -13.23 14.14 -8.80
C ILE A 48 -12.25 13.35 -9.65
N GLY A 49 -12.76 12.37 -10.39
CA GLY A 49 -12.01 11.50 -11.29
C GLY A 49 -12.37 11.75 -12.75
N PHE A 50 -11.37 11.74 -13.62
CA PHE A 50 -11.52 11.87 -15.08
C PHE A 50 -11.00 10.60 -15.76
N GLY A 51 -11.66 10.19 -16.88
CA GLY A 51 -11.10 9.18 -17.76
C GLY A 51 -9.93 9.76 -18.57
N THR A 52 -8.72 9.28 -18.33
CA THR A 52 -7.47 9.80 -18.91
C THR A 52 -6.68 8.67 -19.55
N PHE A 53 -6.83 8.49 -20.87
CA PHE A 53 -6.27 7.37 -21.61
C PHE A 53 -5.03 7.81 -22.38
N PRO A 54 -3.81 7.38 -22.01
CA PRO A 54 -2.60 7.69 -22.75
C PRO A 54 -2.66 7.13 -24.17
N SER A 55 -2.05 7.85 -25.10
CA SER A 55 -1.91 7.44 -26.51
C SER A 55 -0.46 7.36 -26.95
N ASP A 56 0.45 7.61 -26.02
CA ASP A 56 1.90 7.51 -26.15
C ASP A 56 2.56 7.70 -24.76
N ASP A 57 3.86 7.50 -24.70
CA ASP A 57 4.66 7.54 -23.48
C ASP A 57 5.09 8.94 -23.02
N THR A 58 4.45 10.02 -23.49
CA THR A 58 4.85 11.39 -23.13
C THR A 58 4.40 11.80 -21.73
N GLY A 59 3.70 10.98 -20.98
CA GLY A 59 3.24 11.27 -19.61
C GLY A 59 2.30 12.47 -19.51
N VAL A 60 1.55 12.76 -20.59
CA VAL A 60 0.73 13.97 -20.68
C VAL A 60 -0.27 14.10 -19.52
N PHE A 61 -0.81 12.98 -19.01
CA PHE A 61 -1.79 13.01 -17.91
C PHE A 61 -1.14 13.20 -16.55
N HIS A 62 0.06 12.69 -16.32
CA HIS A 62 0.84 12.95 -15.13
C HIS A 62 1.29 14.42 -15.09
N ILE A 63 1.77 14.94 -16.21
CA ILE A 63 2.09 16.39 -16.32
C ILE A 63 0.83 17.25 -16.14
N LEU A 64 -0.35 16.82 -16.62
CA LEU A 64 -1.61 17.50 -16.35
C LEU A 64 -1.98 17.43 -14.86
N GLU A 65 -1.82 16.30 -14.21
CA GLU A 65 -2.09 16.14 -12.78
C GLU A 65 -1.34 17.19 -11.95
N HIS A 66 -0.02 17.28 -12.12
CA HIS A 66 0.81 18.27 -11.43
C HIS A 66 0.44 19.71 -11.80
N SER A 67 0.36 19.99 -13.09
CA SER A 67 0.23 21.35 -13.59
C SER A 67 -1.15 22.00 -13.34
N VAL A 68 -2.24 21.23 -13.25
CA VAL A 68 -3.55 21.79 -12.88
C VAL A 68 -3.57 22.25 -11.42
N LEU A 69 -2.82 21.59 -10.54
CA LEU A 69 -2.68 21.99 -9.13
C LEU A 69 -1.63 23.10 -8.91
N ALA A 70 -0.89 23.49 -9.95
CA ALA A 70 0.13 24.53 -9.90
C ALA A 70 -0.43 25.94 -10.16
N GLY A 71 -1.71 26.16 -9.89
CA GLY A 71 -2.41 27.44 -9.98
C GLY A 71 -3.63 27.42 -10.89
N SER A 72 -4.60 28.27 -10.59
CA SER A 72 -5.86 28.35 -11.31
C SER A 72 -6.36 29.79 -11.42
N GLU A 73 -7.43 30.00 -12.20
CA GLU A 73 -7.97 31.36 -12.49
C GLU A 73 -8.34 32.11 -11.21
N LYS A 74 -9.03 31.45 -10.28
CA LYS A 74 -9.41 32.04 -8.98
C LYS A 74 -8.24 32.11 -8.00
N TYR A 75 -7.32 31.16 -8.09
CA TYR A 75 -6.16 31.01 -7.20
C TYR A 75 -4.85 31.10 -7.99
N PRO A 76 -4.46 32.30 -8.49
CA PRO A 76 -3.33 32.48 -9.39
C PRO A 76 -2.01 32.54 -8.64
N VAL A 77 -1.69 31.49 -7.88
CA VAL A 77 -0.44 31.35 -7.15
C VAL A 77 0.33 30.14 -7.67
N THR A 78 1.65 30.11 -7.54
CA THR A 78 2.53 29.13 -8.17
C THR A 78 2.29 27.72 -7.62
N SER A 79 1.86 27.59 -6.35
CA SER A 79 1.65 26.28 -5.70
C SER A 79 0.56 26.34 -4.65
N PRO A 80 -0.75 26.43 -5.07
CA PRO A 80 -1.88 26.43 -4.13
C PRO A 80 -1.88 25.17 -3.26
N PHE A 81 -1.54 24.02 -3.83
CA PHE A 81 -1.49 22.74 -3.15
C PHE A 81 -0.53 22.74 -1.95
N LEU A 82 0.70 23.22 -2.12
CA LEU A 82 1.67 23.34 -1.03
C LEU A 82 1.20 24.31 0.06
N GLN A 83 0.51 25.39 -0.32
CA GLN A 83 -0.03 26.34 0.66
C GLN A 83 -1.19 25.74 1.44
N LEU A 84 -2.02 24.88 0.82
CA LEU A 84 -3.05 24.10 1.50
C LEU A 84 -2.46 23.09 2.48
N LEU A 85 -1.40 22.37 2.11
CA LEU A 85 -0.69 21.46 3.03
C LEU A 85 -0.21 22.16 4.31
N LYS A 86 0.06 23.48 4.25
CA LYS A 86 0.48 24.29 5.41
C LYS A 86 -0.68 24.79 6.26
N SER A 87 -1.84 25.02 5.66
CA SER A 87 -2.95 25.80 6.25
C SER A 87 -4.25 25.03 6.41
N SER A 88 -4.38 23.86 5.80
CA SER A 88 -5.56 23.01 5.87
C SER A 88 -5.54 22.08 7.10
N MET A 89 -6.73 21.63 7.51
CA MET A 89 -6.94 20.56 8.50
C MET A 89 -7.17 19.19 7.83
N ALA A 90 -6.86 19.09 6.55
CA ALA A 90 -7.03 17.84 5.80
C ALA A 90 -6.29 16.66 6.46
N SER A 91 -6.99 15.54 6.56
CA SER A 91 -6.40 14.25 6.90
C SER A 91 -5.73 13.61 5.68
N PHE A 92 -6.16 14.03 4.47
CA PHE A 92 -5.58 13.61 3.20
C PHE A 92 -5.72 14.72 2.14
N LEU A 93 -4.65 14.97 1.40
CA LEU A 93 -4.60 15.86 0.23
C LEU A 93 -3.65 15.23 -0.79
N ASN A 94 -4.14 14.90 -1.98
CA ASN A 94 -3.30 14.39 -3.07
C ASN A 94 -4.00 14.54 -4.42
N ALA A 95 -3.27 14.16 -5.48
CA ALA A 95 -3.78 13.78 -6.79
C ALA A 95 -3.11 12.48 -7.20
N MET A 96 -3.73 11.70 -8.08
CA MET A 96 -3.26 10.37 -8.44
C MET A 96 -3.56 10.09 -9.91
N THR A 97 -2.51 9.83 -10.70
CA THR A 97 -2.64 9.37 -12.08
C THR A 97 -2.46 7.85 -12.14
N PHE A 98 -3.50 7.18 -12.61
CA PHE A 98 -3.56 5.73 -12.88
C PHE A 98 -3.40 5.47 -14.38
N PRO A 99 -3.29 4.22 -14.81
CA PRO A 99 -3.17 3.90 -16.24
C PRO A 99 -4.32 4.43 -17.13
N ASP A 100 -5.52 4.63 -16.59
CA ASP A 100 -6.72 5.00 -17.35
C ASP A 100 -7.55 6.13 -16.75
N LYS A 101 -7.18 6.64 -15.58
CA LYS A 101 -7.89 7.70 -14.87
C LYS A 101 -6.94 8.59 -14.08
N THR A 102 -7.36 9.83 -13.84
CA THR A 102 -6.70 10.72 -12.88
C THR A 102 -7.73 11.18 -11.87
N VAL A 103 -7.44 11.00 -10.58
CA VAL A 103 -8.35 11.31 -9.46
C VAL A 103 -7.74 12.37 -8.57
N TYR A 104 -8.54 13.35 -8.18
CA TYR A 104 -8.17 14.47 -7.30
C TYR A 104 -8.98 14.36 -6.00
N PRO A 105 -8.51 13.59 -5.01
CA PRO A 105 -9.21 13.38 -3.76
C PRO A 105 -8.64 14.23 -2.63
N PHE A 106 -9.51 14.58 -1.68
CA PHE A 106 -9.10 15.05 -0.36
C PHE A 106 -10.06 14.54 0.72
N ALA A 107 -9.59 14.55 1.99
CA ALA A 107 -10.43 14.29 3.16
C ALA A 107 -10.10 15.27 4.28
N THR A 108 -11.14 15.71 5.00
CA THR A 108 -11.01 16.61 6.16
C THR A 108 -12.20 16.45 7.12
N PRO A 109 -11.98 16.46 8.44
CA PRO A 109 -13.07 16.47 9.41
C PRO A 109 -13.75 17.85 9.55
N ASN A 110 -13.12 18.93 9.05
CA ASN A 110 -13.59 20.30 9.23
C ASN A 110 -14.46 20.75 8.06
N GLU A 111 -15.64 21.31 8.36
CA GLU A 111 -16.63 21.73 7.35
C GLU A 111 -16.20 22.98 6.56
N THR A 112 -15.55 23.94 7.21
CA THR A 112 -15.04 25.16 6.54
C THR A 112 -13.89 24.82 5.61
N ASP A 113 -12.99 23.95 6.07
CA ASP A 113 -11.87 23.45 5.27
C ASP A 113 -12.35 22.65 4.06
N PHE A 114 -13.38 21.80 4.23
CA PHE A 114 -13.98 21.05 3.12
C PHE A 114 -14.48 21.98 1.99
N LYS A 115 -15.14 23.07 2.35
CA LYS A 115 -15.63 24.06 1.35
C LYS A 115 -14.48 24.74 0.62
N ASN A 116 -13.44 25.14 1.35
CA ASN A 116 -12.24 25.75 0.77
C ASN A 116 -11.53 24.78 -0.19
N LEU A 117 -11.30 23.56 0.25
CA LEU A 117 -10.63 22.53 -0.53
C LEU A 117 -11.44 22.16 -1.79
N MET A 118 -12.76 21.99 -1.65
CA MET A 118 -13.64 21.68 -2.78
C MET A 118 -13.56 22.78 -3.86
N ASP A 119 -13.59 24.06 -3.46
CA ASP A 119 -13.50 25.17 -4.40
C ASP A 119 -12.12 25.27 -5.06
N VAL A 120 -11.03 25.10 -4.30
CA VAL A 120 -9.67 25.10 -4.86
C VAL A 120 -9.49 23.97 -5.85
N TYR A 121 -9.89 22.73 -5.51
CA TYR A 121 -9.74 21.57 -6.37
C TYR A 121 -10.58 21.67 -7.65
N LEU A 122 -11.84 22.10 -7.54
CA LEU A 122 -12.70 22.30 -8.70
C LEU A 122 -12.17 23.41 -9.62
N ASN A 123 -11.69 24.52 -9.05
CA ASN A 123 -11.10 25.57 -9.87
C ASN A 123 -9.79 25.14 -10.52
N ALA A 124 -8.97 24.37 -9.82
CA ALA A 124 -7.75 23.79 -10.36
C ALA A 124 -8.02 22.90 -11.59
N VAL A 125 -8.91 21.92 -11.48
CA VAL A 125 -9.15 20.97 -12.56
C VAL A 125 -9.94 21.58 -13.75
N PHE A 126 -10.80 22.57 -13.53
CA PHE A 126 -11.63 23.14 -14.59
C PHE A 126 -11.12 24.46 -15.17
N CYS A 127 -10.31 25.22 -14.43
CA CYS A 127 -9.78 26.52 -14.83
C CYS A 127 -8.28 26.70 -14.52
N PRO A 128 -7.41 25.73 -14.90
CA PRO A 128 -5.99 25.80 -14.53
C PRO A 128 -5.23 26.88 -15.30
N LEU A 129 -4.30 27.54 -14.64
CA LEU A 129 -3.39 28.51 -15.27
C LEU A 129 -2.50 27.89 -16.33
N ALA A 130 -2.17 26.62 -16.20
CA ALA A 130 -1.35 25.86 -17.15
C ALA A 130 -1.90 25.90 -18.59
N MET A 131 -3.18 26.21 -18.79
CA MET A 131 -3.78 26.35 -20.13
C MET A 131 -3.51 27.70 -20.78
N VAL A 132 -3.09 28.71 -20.06
CA VAL A 132 -2.80 30.07 -20.56
C VAL A 132 -1.37 30.52 -20.24
N ASP A 133 -0.72 29.92 -19.28
CA ASP A 133 0.69 30.16 -18.94
C ASP A 133 1.54 28.92 -19.22
N LYS A 134 2.31 28.98 -20.31
CA LYS A 134 3.20 27.91 -20.74
C LYS A 134 4.29 27.59 -19.69
N ALA A 135 4.68 28.57 -18.89
CA ALA A 135 5.74 28.37 -17.92
C ALA A 135 5.36 27.39 -16.81
N VAL A 136 4.06 27.20 -16.51
CA VAL A 136 3.59 26.14 -15.60
C VAL A 136 3.83 24.75 -16.20
N PHE A 137 3.51 24.59 -17.49
CA PHE A 137 3.80 23.35 -18.21
C PHE A 137 5.31 23.05 -18.26
N GLU A 138 6.16 24.06 -18.51
CA GLU A 138 7.61 23.89 -18.57
C GLU A 138 8.21 23.53 -17.22
N GLN A 139 7.70 24.10 -16.12
CA GLN A 139 8.14 23.79 -14.76
C GLN A 139 7.72 22.37 -14.34
N GLU A 140 6.44 22.04 -14.44
CA GLU A 140 5.91 20.76 -13.96
C GLU A 140 6.22 19.60 -14.91
N GLY A 141 6.20 19.83 -16.22
CA GLY A 141 6.43 18.80 -17.22
C GLY A 141 7.92 18.66 -17.56
N TRP A 142 8.35 19.46 -18.53
CA TRP A 142 9.73 19.46 -18.99
C TRP A 142 10.13 20.75 -19.70
N HIS A 143 11.41 21.10 -19.63
CA HIS A 143 12.03 22.18 -20.40
C HIS A 143 13.50 21.86 -20.71
N ARG A 144 14.13 22.70 -21.54
CA ARG A 144 15.59 22.63 -21.75
C ARG A 144 16.25 23.81 -21.09
N ASP A 145 17.24 23.53 -20.28
CA ASP A 145 18.10 24.52 -19.66
C ASP A 145 19.06 25.16 -20.67
N ALA A 146 19.76 26.23 -20.24
CA ALA A 146 20.66 26.98 -21.09
C ALA A 146 21.85 26.17 -21.65
N ASP A 147 22.22 25.10 -20.97
CA ASP A 147 23.28 24.17 -21.41
C ASP A 147 22.76 23.04 -22.31
N GLY A 148 21.44 22.96 -22.52
CA GLY A 148 20.80 21.97 -23.39
C GLY A 148 20.18 20.76 -22.65
N THR A 149 20.36 20.70 -21.34
CA THR A 149 19.79 19.65 -20.48
C THR A 149 18.26 19.66 -20.47
N VAL A 150 17.66 18.51 -20.26
CA VAL A 150 16.23 18.36 -20.03
C VAL A 150 15.97 18.24 -18.53
N SER A 151 15.05 19.04 -18.01
CA SER A 151 14.59 18.98 -16.62
C SER A 151 13.11 19.32 -16.52
N GLY A 152 12.53 19.11 -15.35
CA GLY A 152 11.11 19.32 -15.04
C GLY A 152 10.69 18.42 -13.87
N VAL A 153 9.65 18.79 -13.14
CA VAL A 153 9.24 18.03 -11.94
C VAL A 153 8.90 16.58 -12.31
N VAL A 154 7.96 16.38 -13.24
CA VAL A 154 7.55 15.04 -13.67
C VAL A 154 8.68 14.31 -14.41
N TYR A 155 9.45 15.02 -15.24
CA TYR A 155 10.58 14.41 -15.94
C TYR A 155 11.59 13.81 -14.96
N ASN A 156 11.99 14.56 -13.92
CA ASN A 156 12.98 14.11 -12.94
C ASN A 156 12.40 12.99 -12.04
N GLU A 157 11.11 13.08 -11.68
CA GLU A 157 10.42 12.05 -10.92
C GLU A 157 10.40 10.71 -11.67
N MET A 158 10.06 10.74 -12.95
CA MET A 158 10.00 9.52 -13.77
C MET A 158 11.37 8.92 -14.06
N GLN A 159 12.43 9.73 -14.12
CA GLN A 159 13.80 9.20 -14.15
C GLN A 159 14.11 8.35 -12.92
N GLY A 160 13.66 8.79 -11.73
CA GLY A 160 13.82 8.03 -10.50
C GLY A 160 12.94 6.79 -10.45
N ALA A 161 11.65 6.94 -10.81
CA ALA A 161 10.67 5.86 -10.76
C ALA A 161 11.03 4.67 -11.67
N LEU A 162 11.47 4.95 -12.91
CA LEU A 162 11.83 3.91 -13.88
C LEU A 162 13.30 3.42 -13.76
N ALA A 163 14.04 3.88 -12.76
CA ALA A 163 15.39 3.36 -12.50
C ALA A 163 15.38 1.96 -11.87
N ALA A 164 14.31 1.61 -11.15
CA ALA A 164 14.20 0.32 -10.48
C ALA A 164 13.99 -0.83 -11.50
N PRO A 165 14.62 -2.01 -11.29
CA PRO A 165 14.45 -3.16 -12.19
C PRO A 165 12.99 -3.63 -12.26
N ASP A 166 12.27 -3.61 -11.15
CA ASP A 166 10.87 -4.02 -11.10
C ASP A 166 9.96 -3.13 -11.96
N ALA A 167 10.14 -1.80 -11.91
CA ALA A 167 9.37 -0.88 -12.73
C ALA A 167 9.63 -1.08 -14.24
N GLN A 168 10.87 -1.43 -14.62
CA GLN A 168 11.20 -1.75 -16.01
C GLN A 168 10.62 -3.09 -16.45
N LEU A 169 10.55 -4.07 -15.55
CA LEU A 169 9.93 -5.37 -15.81
C LEU A 169 8.41 -5.22 -16.00
N GLU A 170 7.76 -4.46 -15.12
CA GLU A 170 6.34 -4.14 -15.16
C GLU A 170 5.96 -3.40 -16.47
N ASP A 171 6.69 -2.31 -16.82
CA ASP A 171 6.48 -1.59 -18.09
C ASP A 171 6.60 -2.52 -19.31
N ALA A 172 7.61 -3.38 -19.32
CA ALA A 172 7.80 -4.32 -20.43
C ALA A 172 6.67 -5.36 -20.50
N LEU A 173 6.15 -5.79 -19.35
CA LEU A 173 5.03 -6.73 -19.27
C LEU A 173 3.74 -6.07 -19.76
N GLU A 174 3.42 -4.86 -19.31
CA GLU A 174 2.26 -4.08 -19.76
C GLU A 174 2.29 -3.85 -21.28
N ARG A 175 3.44 -3.46 -21.83
CA ARG A 175 3.62 -3.30 -23.29
C ARG A 175 3.42 -4.61 -24.05
N ALA A 176 3.86 -5.74 -23.50
CA ALA A 176 3.67 -7.05 -24.11
C ALA A 176 2.22 -7.54 -24.00
N MET A 177 1.53 -7.22 -22.90
CA MET A 177 0.12 -7.53 -22.68
C MET A 177 -0.82 -6.63 -23.53
N PHE A 178 -0.54 -5.32 -23.60
CA PHE A 178 -1.46 -4.32 -24.14
C PHE A 178 -0.89 -3.49 -25.30
N PRO A 179 -0.32 -4.12 -26.37
CA PRO A 179 0.39 -3.40 -27.42
C PRO A 179 -0.48 -2.42 -28.22
N ASP A 180 -1.81 -2.57 -28.22
CA ASP A 180 -2.74 -1.80 -29.09
C ASP A 180 -3.67 -0.87 -28.28
N THR A 181 -3.52 -0.79 -26.95
CA THR A 181 -4.43 -0.02 -26.09
C THR A 181 -3.69 0.95 -25.19
N ALA A 182 -4.43 1.75 -24.41
CA ALA A 182 -3.86 2.74 -23.49
C ALA A 182 -2.94 2.12 -22.42
N TYR A 183 -3.21 0.90 -22.01
CA TYR A 183 -2.44 0.20 -20.98
C TYR A 183 -1.03 -0.23 -21.42
N GLY A 184 -0.72 -0.21 -22.71
CA GLY A 184 0.63 -0.46 -23.22
C GLY A 184 1.56 0.77 -23.19
N PHE A 185 1.10 1.90 -22.64
CA PHE A 185 1.92 3.11 -22.49
C PHE A 185 2.18 3.41 -21.03
N VAL A 186 3.37 3.95 -20.73
CA VAL A 186 3.71 4.46 -19.39
C VAL A 186 2.88 5.70 -19.08
N SER A 187 1.83 5.56 -18.28
CA SER A 187 0.93 6.68 -17.94
C SER A 187 1.66 7.84 -17.23
N GLY A 188 2.66 7.53 -16.41
CA GLY A 188 3.54 8.50 -15.77
C GLY A 188 4.47 9.23 -16.74
N GLY A 189 4.81 8.61 -17.86
CA GLY A 189 5.70 9.11 -18.89
C GLY A 189 7.09 8.48 -18.86
N ASP A 190 7.59 8.09 -20.03
CA ASP A 190 8.96 7.62 -20.22
C ASP A 190 9.88 8.84 -20.40
N PRO A 191 10.95 9.02 -19.61
CA PRO A 191 11.89 10.12 -19.74
C PRO A 191 12.46 10.30 -21.14
N ALA A 192 12.64 9.23 -21.91
CA ALA A 192 13.05 9.31 -23.31
C ALA A 192 11.96 9.93 -24.21
N SER A 193 10.68 9.81 -23.85
CA SER A 193 9.53 10.23 -24.62
C SER A 193 8.91 11.55 -24.15
N ILE A 194 9.00 11.89 -22.86
CA ILE A 194 8.47 13.13 -22.27
C ILE A 194 8.88 14.39 -23.06
N PRO A 195 10.15 14.56 -23.52
CA PRO A 195 10.56 15.74 -24.28
C PRO A 195 9.92 15.90 -25.68
N ALA A 196 9.17 14.91 -26.14
CA ALA A 196 8.39 15.01 -27.37
C ALA A 196 7.00 15.66 -27.15
N LEU A 197 6.55 15.85 -25.90
CA LEU A 197 5.29 16.51 -25.60
C LEU A 197 5.37 18.01 -25.87
N THR A 198 4.54 18.48 -26.82
CA THR A 198 4.42 19.92 -27.10
C THR A 198 3.30 20.54 -26.27
N TYR A 199 3.42 21.86 -26.00
CA TYR A 199 2.40 22.60 -25.26
C TYR A 199 1.02 22.58 -25.96
N GLU A 200 1.00 22.61 -27.29
CA GLU A 200 -0.24 22.53 -28.08
C GLU A 200 -0.90 21.15 -27.97
N LYS A 201 -0.11 20.06 -27.91
CA LYS A 201 -0.65 18.70 -27.67
C LYS A 201 -1.20 18.60 -26.25
N TYR A 202 -0.45 19.08 -25.27
CA TYR A 202 -0.86 19.15 -23.85
C TYR A 202 -2.20 19.87 -23.69
N GLN A 203 -2.36 21.08 -24.22
CA GLN A 203 -3.63 21.84 -24.18
C GLN A 203 -4.78 21.12 -24.89
N ARG A 204 -4.51 20.45 -26.01
CA ARG A 204 -5.53 19.69 -26.75
C ARG A 204 -6.01 18.48 -25.96
N VAL A 205 -5.11 17.75 -25.30
CA VAL A 205 -5.43 16.60 -24.44
C VAL A 205 -6.27 17.05 -23.26
N TYR A 206 -5.86 18.11 -22.57
CA TYR A 206 -6.65 18.68 -21.47
C TYR A 206 -8.09 18.98 -21.90
N ARG A 207 -8.30 19.75 -22.96
CA ARG A 207 -9.64 20.13 -23.45
C ARG A 207 -10.50 18.94 -23.84
N ARG A 208 -9.90 17.82 -24.17
CA ARG A 208 -10.61 16.59 -24.55
C ARG A 208 -11.03 15.77 -23.34
N HIS A 209 -10.18 15.68 -22.31
CA HIS A 209 -10.37 14.75 -21.20
C HIS A 209 -10.90 15.42 -19.92
N TYR A 210 -10.56 16.68 -19.65
CA TYR A 210 -11.02 17.42 -18.48
C TYR A 210 -12.32 18.16 -18.74
N SER A 211 -13.35 17.40 -19.12
CA SER A 211 -14.72 17.91 -19.36
C SER A 211 -15.67 17.34 -18.32
N ALA A 212 -16.70 18.10 -17.97
CA ALA A 212 -17.64 17.69 -16.92
C ALA A 212 -18.42 16.42 -17.25
N ASP A 213 -18.64 16.11 -18.53
CA ASP A 213 -19.28 14.86 -18.95
C ASP A 213 -18.30 13.65 -19.03
N ASN A 214 -17.01 13.88 -18.78
CA ASN A 214 -15.98 12.86 -18.60
C ASN A 214 -15.46 12.82 -17.17
N CYS A 215 -16.31 13.10 -16.18
CA CYS A 215 -15.92 13.02 -14.77
C CYS A 215 -16.94 12.28 -13.91
N CYS A 216 -16.41 11.72 -12.83
CA CYS A 216 -17.16 11.18 -11.70
C CYS A 216 -16.79 11.97 -10.46
N VAL A 217 -17.79 12.57 -9.79
CA VAL A 217 -17.61 13.29 -8.52
C VAL A 217 -18.15 12.45 -7.38
N THR A 218 -17.38 12.31 -6.31
CA THR A 218 -17.79 11.60 -5.09
C THR A 218 -17.85 12.59 -3.92
N LEU A 219 -18.95 12.57 -3.17
CA LEU A 219 -19.13 13.24 -1.90
C LEU A 219 -19.41 12.19 -0.82
N TYR A 220 -18.54 12.11 0.19
CA TYR A 220 -18.57 11.07 1.23
C TYR A 220 -18.63 11.69 2.63
N GLY A 221 -19.44 11.09 3.51
CA GLY A 221 -19.43 11.36 4.94
C GLY A 221 -20.61 12.19 5.44
N LYS A 222 -20.51 12.62 6.69
CA LYS A 222 -21.54 13.41 7.39
C LYS A 222 -21.47 14.89 7.00
N MET A 223 -22.27 15.29 5.99
CA MET A 223 -22.36 16.67 5.54
C MET A 223 -23.74 17.00 4.96
N ASP A 224 -24.00 18.30 4.71
CA ASP A 224 -25.16 18.73 3.92
C ASP A 224 -24.86 18.53 2.41
N MET A 225 -25.30 17.38 1.86
CA MET A 225 -25.11 17.05 0.45
C MET A 225 -25.82 18.05 -0.48
N ALA A 226 -26.99 18.60 -0.08
CA ALA A 226 -27.71 19.54 -0.93
C ALA A 226 -26.96 20.87 -1.08
N GLU A 227 -26.33 21.35 -0.02
CA GLU A 227 -25.47 22.53 -0.07
C GLU A 227 -24.27 22.36 -1.01
N LYS A 228 -23.62 21.17 -0.95
CA LYS A 228 -22.45 20.86 -1.80
C LYS A 228 -22.84 20.72 -3.27
N LEU A 229 -23.98 20.10 -3.54
CA LEU A 229 -24.50 19.96 -4.89
C LEU A 229 -24.93 21.31 -5.49
N ASP A 230 -25.58 22.21 -4.70
CA ASP A 230 -25.90 23.57 -5.13
C ASP A 230 -24.64 24.37 -5.48
N PHE A 231 -23.60 24.25 -4.66
CA PHE A 231 -22.31 24.90 -4.94
C PHE A 231 -21.68 24.37 -6.23
N LEU A 232 -21.64 23.03 -6.40
CA LEU A 232 -21.06 22.37 -7.58
C LEU A 232 -21.81 22.75 -8.88
N ASP A 233 -23.15 22.77 -8.84
CA ASP A 233 -23.99 23.20 -9.95
C ASP A 233 -23.73 24.66 -10.32
N ARG A 234 -23.94 25.58 -9.37
CA ARG A 234 -23.92 27.00 -9.61
C ARG A 234 -22.54 27.52 -10.00
N GLU A 235 -21.48 27.08 -9.32
CA GLU A 235 -20.15 27.64 -9.56
C GLU A 235 -19.42 26.97 -10.72
N TYR A 236 -19.71 25.70 -11.02
CA TYR A 236 -18.94 24.93 -12.01
C TYR A 236 -19.81 24.24 -13.09
N LEU A 237 -20.63 23.25 -12.74
CA LEU A 237 -21.20 22.33 -13.73
C LEU A 237 -22.22 22.99 -14.67
N SER A 238 -23.05 23.94 -14.21
CA SER A 238 -24.00 24.66 -15.07
C SER A 238 -23.31 25.59 -16.08
N LYS A 239 -22.02 25.90 -15.87
CA LYS A 239 -21.22 26.72 -16.79
C LYS A 239 -20.51 25.86 -17.87
N MET A 240 -20.59 24.54 -17.75
CA MET A 240 -19.91 23.57 -18.62
C MET A 240 -20.93 22.76 -19.40
N PRO A 241 -21.20 23.11 -20.67
CA PRO A 241 -22.13 22.32 -21.51
C PRO A 241 -21.58 20.92 -21.74
N LYS A 242 -22.49 19.96 -21.96
CA LYS A 242 -22.14 18.59 -22.29
C LYS A 242 -21.24 18.54 -23.54
N GLY A 243 -20.15 17.78 -23.44
CA GLY A 243 -19.22 17.56 -24.54
C GLY A 243 -19.84 16.72 -25.67
N THR A 244 -19.20 16.73 -26.83
CA THR A 244 -19.71 16.05 -28.03
C THR A 244 -19.08 14.69 -28.32
N SER A 245 -17.97 14.37 -27.63
CA SER A 245 -17.22 13.12 -27.87
C SER A 245 -16.48 12.71 -26.63
N GLN A 246 -16.92 11.62 -26.01
CA GLN A 246 -16.26 11.00 -24.86
C GLN A 246 -15.13 10.10 -25.34
N PRO A 247 -13.94 10.18 -24.74
CA PRO A 247 -12.92 9.13 -24.88
C PRO A 247 -13.48 7.79 -24.40
N LYS A 248 -13.05 6.68 -25.05
CA LYS A 248 -13.46 5.34 -24.66
C LYS A 248 -12.24 4.42 -24.58
N LEU A 249 -12.20 3.62 -23.54
CA LEU A 249 -11.28 2.49 -23.46
C LEU A 249 -11.68 1.41 -24.47
N THR A 250 -10.68 0.72 -24.97
CA THR A 250 -10.85 -0.43 -25.85
C THR A 250 -10.21 -1.65 -25.24
N LEU A 251 -10.84 -2.81 -25.44
CA LEU A 251 -10.28 -4.08 -25.00
C LEU A 251 -9.11 -4.47 -25.90
N GLN A 252 -8.05 -4.97 -25.31
CA GLN A 252 -6.93 -5.61 -25.98
C GLN A 252 -7.32 -7.03 -26.38
N SER A 253 -6.95 -7.46 -27.59
CA SER A 253 -6.95 -8.88 -27.92
C SER A 253 -5.86 -9.60 -27.15
N GLU A 254 -6.19 -10.70 -26.49
CA GLU A 254 -5.24 -11.47 -25.72
C GLU A 254 -3.99 -11.83 -26.53
N GLN A 255 -2.84 -11.86 -25.89
CA GLN A 255 -1.50 -12.07 -26.47
C GLN A 255 -0.86 -13.39 -25.97
N PRO A 256 -1.51 -14.56 -26.11
CA PRO A 256 -1.02 -15.79 -25.50
C PRO A 256 0.33 -16.22 -26.11
N GLY A 257 1.27 -16.59 -25.24
CA GLY A 257 2.57 -17.11 -25.61
C GLY A 257 3.57 -16.10 -26.16
N VAL A 258 3.29 -14.80 -26.04
CA VAL A 258 4.29 -13.74 -26.32
C VAL A 258 5.42 -13.87 -25.30
N CYS A 259 6.68 -13.88 -25.78
CA CYS A 259 7.86 -13.91 -24.94
C CYS A 259 8.82 -12.79 -25.35
N VAL A 260 9.23 -11.95 -24.40
CA VAL A 260 10.13 -10.80 -24.60
C VAL A 260 11.33 -10.94 -23.67
N LYS A 261 12.54 -10.59 -24.17
CA LYS A 261 13.73 -10.45 -23.31
C LYS A 261 14.14 -8.97 -23.31
N ILE A 262 14.38 -8.44 -22.12
CA ILE A 262 14.83 -7.06 -21.91
C ILE A 262 16.12 -7.03 -21.10
N PRO A 263 17.02 -6.05 -21.32
CA PRO A 263 18.16 -5.84 -20.44
C PRO A 263 17.75 -5.06 -19.19
N TYR A 264 18.36 -5.37 -18.05
CA TYR A 264 18.47 -4.50 -16.90
C TYR A 264 19.92 -4.08 -16.73
N TYR A 265 20.19 -2.77 -16.68
CA TYR A 265 21.54 -2.27 -16.66
C TYR A 265 22.06 -2.13 -15.23
N THR A 266 23.12 -2.89 -14.90
CA THR A 266 23.79 -2.92 -13.60
C THR A 266 25.31 -2.92 -13.78
N GLU A 267 26.05 -2.32 -12.84
CA GLU A 267 27.53 -2.26 -12.91
C GLU A 267 28.19 -3.66 -12.69
N LYS A 268 27.48 -4.59 -12.04
CA LYS A 268 27.95 -5.93 -11.72
C LYS A 268 26.87 -6.98 -12.02
N PRO A 269 26.62 -7.28 -13.29
CA PRO A 269 25.63 -8.29 -13.64
C PRO A 269 26.03 -9.68 -13.13
N GLU A 270 25.19 -10.29 -12.31
CA GLU A 270 25.34 -11.67 -11.85
C GLU A 270 24.36 -12.59 -12.59
N ALA A 271 24.75 -13.84 -12.79
CA ALA A 271 23.99 -14.75 -13.65
C ALA A 271 22.69 -15.27 -13.00
N ASP A 272 22.57 -15.14 -11.69
CA ASP A 272 21.42 -15.51 -10.85
C ASP A 272 20.57 -14.32 -10.38
N GLU A 273 20.72 -13.18 -11.02
CA GLU A 273 19.87 -11.98 -10.83
C GLU A 273 18.81 -11.80 -11.93
N VAL A 274 18.56 -12.82 -12.74
CA VAL A 274 17.51 -12.79 -13.76
C VAL A 274 16.13 -12.79 -13.10
N GLN A 275 15.24 -11.95 -13.61
CA GLN A 275 13.82 -11.94 -13.23
C GLN A 275 12.95 -12.40 -14.41
N CYS A 276 11.84 -13.10 -14.11
CA CYS A 276 10.91 -13.56 -15.13
C CYS A 276 9.47 -13.33 -14.69
N ALA A 277 8.76 -12.43 -15.37
CA ALA A 277 7.33 -12.21 -15.19
C ALA A 277 6.51 -13.08 -16.16
N LEU A 278 5.46 -13.68 -15.64
CA LEU A 278 4.41 -14.37 -16.41
C LEU A 278 3.09 -13.71 -16.11
N ALA A 279 2.28 -13.38 -17.14
CA ALA A 279 0.98 -12.75 -16.92
C ALA A 279 -0.13 -13.39 -17.73
N TRP A 280 -1.35 -13.33 -17.17
CA TRP A 280 -2.61 -13.82 -17.75
C TRP A 280 -3.72 -12.80 -17.57
N TYR A 281 -4.61 -12.67 -18.57
CA TYR A 281 -5.86 -11.94 -18.41
C TYR A 281 -6.83 -12.77 -17.57
N THR A 282 -7.49 -12.17 -16.58
CA THR A 282 -8.40 -12.91 -15.69
C THR A 282 -9.86 -12.83 -16.11
N GLY A 283 -10.17 -12.05 -17.13
CA GLY A 283 -11.51 -11.85 -17.68
C GLY A 283 -11.91 -10.37 -17.74
N ALA A 284 -13.21 -10.10 -17.66
CA ALA A 284 -13.73 -8.74 -17.72
C ALA A 284 -13.80 -8.10 -16.31
N PHE A 285 -13.45 -6.84 -16.22
CA PHE A 285 -13.63 -6.05 -14.98
C PHE A 285 -15.04 -6.13 -14.40
N ALA A 286 -16.07 -6.09 -15.26
CA ALA A 286 -17.46 -6.09 -14.82
C ALA A 286 -17.92 -7.40 -14.16
N ASP A 287 -17.20 -8.50 -14.34
CA ASP A 287 -17.48 -9.78 -13.68
C ASP A 287 -16.85 -9.81 -12.28
N ARG A 288 -17.40 -9.00 -11.36
CA ARG A 288 -16.85 -8.82 -10.02
C ARG A 288 -16.83 -10.11 -9.17
N GLU A 289 -17.77 -11.02 -9.43
CA GLU A 289 -17.78 -12.31 -8.74
C GLU A 289 -16.58 -13.16 -9.16
N ARG A 290 -16.25 -13.16 -10.47
CA ARG A 290 -15.06 -13.83 -10.99
C ARG A 290 -13.78 -13.19 -10.45
N GLN A 291 -13.68 -11.85 -10.45
CA GLN A 291 -12.46 -11.16 -10.01
C GLN A 291 -12.19 -11.38 -8.51
N LEU A 292 -13.21 -11.27 -7.65
CA LEU A 292 -13.09 -11.62 -6.23
C LEU A 292 -12.76 -13.11 -6.04
N GLY A 293 -13.33 -13.98 -6.87
CA GLY A 293 -13.00 -15.41 -6.89
C GLY A 293 -11.54 -15.68 -7.28
N VAL A 294 -10.98 -14.90 -8.21
CA VAL A 294 -9.55 -14.95 -8.57
C VAL A 294 -8.69 -14.52 -7.38
N GLU A 295 -9.01 -13.41 -6.74
CA GLU A 295 -8.29 -12.92 -5.55
C GLU A 295 -8.23 -13.99 -4.44
N ILE A 296 -9.39 -14.56 -4.08
CA ILE A 296 -9.48 -15.65 -3.09
C ILE A 296 -8.68 -16.88 -3.52
N LEU A 297 -8.74 -17.25 -4.79
CA LEU A 297 -8.00 -18.39 -5.33
C LEU A 297 -6.49 -18.16 -5.26
N LEU A 298 -6.02 -16.98 -5.59
CA LEU A 298 -4.60 -16.63 -5.55
C LEU A 298 -4.06 -16.59 -4.13
N ASP A 299 -4.80 -16.00 -3.18
CA ASP A 299 -4.42 -16.03 -1.77
C ASP A 299 -4.34 -17.47 -1.26
N ALA A 300 -5.35 -18.30 -1.53
CA ALA A 300 -5.36 -19.71 -1.14
C ALA A 300 -4.16 -20.50 -1.69
N LEU A 301 -3.77 -20.26 -2.93
CA LEU A 301 -2.75 -21.08 -3.62
C LEU A 301 -1.34 -20.48 -3.60
N LEU A 302 -1.20 -19.16 -3.40
CA LEU A 302 0.07 -18.42 -3.55
C LEU A 302 0.35 -17.43 -2.40
N GLY A 303 -0.59 -17.17 -1.50
CA GLY A 303 -0.51 -16.12 -0.48
C GLY A 303 0.64 -16.30 0.52
N THR A 304 1.11 -17.51 0.74
CA THR A 304 2.26 -17.81 1.61
C THR A 304 3.18 -18.85 0.99
N ASN A 305 4.41 -18.99 1.50
CA ASN A 305 5.33 -20.04 1.07
C ASN A 305 4.80 -21.46 1.33
N GLN A 306 3.80 -21.61 2.19
CA GLN A 306 3.14 -22.90 2.49
C GLN A 306 1.91 -23.14 1.61
N SER A 307 1.46 -22.14 0.86
CA SER A 307 0.35 -22.28 -0.08
C SER A 307 0.67 -23.26 -1.19
N PRO A 308 -0.27 -24.14 -1.64
CA PRO A 308 0.03 -25.30 -2.46
C PRO A 308 0.81 -25.01 -3.75
N LEU A 309 0.43 -23.98 -4.48
CA LEU A 309 1.08 -23.64 -5.75
C LEU A 309 2.45 -23.01 -5.52
N LYS A 310 2.57 -22.07 -4.57
CA LYS A 310 3.86 -21.44 -4.24
C LYS A 310 4.84 -22.47 -3.71
N ALA A 311 4.43 -23.35 -2.80
CA ALA A 311 5.27 -24.42 -2.25
C ALA A 311 5.79 -25.36 -3.35
N ALA A 312 4.90 -25.82 -4.24
CA ALA A 312 5.29 -26.70 -5.36
C ALA A 312 6.31 -26.02 -6.31
N LEU A 313 6.13 -24.73 -6.58
CA LEU A 313 7.06 -23.97 -7.43
C LEU A 313 8.41 -23.72 -6.76
N LEU A 314 8.44 -23.44 -5.45
CA LEU A 314 9.68 -23.28 -4.69
C LEU A 314 10.49 -24.58 -4.60
N GLU A 315 9.81 -25.76 -4.57
CA GLU A 315 10.47 -27.06 -4.61
C GLU A 315 11.21 -27.34 -5.94
N GLU A 316 10.76 -26.73 -7.04
CA GLU A 316 11.45 -26.81 -8.35
C GLU A 316 12.80 -26.09 -8.39
N LYS A 317 13.05 -25.16 -7.41
CA LYS A 317 14.34 -24.43 -7.28
C LYS A 317 14.78 -23.68 -8.54
N LEU A 318 13.83 -23.07 -9.24
CA LEU A 318 14.11 -22.28 -10.45
C LEU A 318 14.66 -20.89 -10.16
N GLY A 319 14.40 -20.37 -8.97
CA GLY A 319 14.86 -19.08 -8.46
C GLY A 319 14.82 -19.05 -6.94
N ALA A 320 15.01 -17.87 -6.37
CA ALA A 320 15.04 -17.66 -4.93
C ALA A 320 13.63 -17.46 -4.34
N ASP A 321 12.73 -16.75 -5.05
CA ASP A 321 11.35 -16.49 -4.63
C ASP A 321 10.41 -16.33 -5.82
N ILE A 322 9.10 -16.32 -5.52
CA ILE A 322 8.02 -16.09 -6.48
C ILE A 322 7.03 -15.11 -5.85
N ASP A 323 6.87 -13.95 -6.49
CA ASP A 323 5.87 -12.98 -6.13
C ASP A 323 4.60 -13.18 -6.96
N VAL A 324 3.46 -12.78 -6.39
CA VAL A 324 2.17 -12.79 -7.07
C VAL A 324 1.61 -11.37 -7.07
N GLY A 325 1.18 -10.91 -8.25
CA GLY A 325 0.47 -9.66 -8.47
C GLY A 325 -0.92 -9.93 -9.04
N PHE A 326 -1.90 -9.17 -8.60
CA PHE A 326 -3.24 -9.17 -9.19
C PHE A 326 -3.77 -7.74 -9.26
N ASP A 327 -3.89 -7.21 -10.47
CA ASP A 327 -4.48 -5.90 -10.73
C ASP A 327 -5.89 -6.08 -11.32
N ASP A 328 -6.90 -5.79 -10.52
CA ASP A 328 -8.31 -5.77 -10.91
C ASP A 328 -8.87 -4.35 -11.07
N SER A 329 -8.01 -3.32 -11.08
CA SER A 329 -8.37 -1.90 -11.20
C SER A 329 -8.48 -1.39 -12.64
N THR A 330 -8.05 -2.20 -13.61
CA THR A 330 -8.07 -1.90 -15.06
C THR A 330 -9.26 -2.57 -15.78
N LEU A 331 -9.57 -2.14 -17.01
CA LEU A 331 -10.68 -2.68 -17.79
C LEU A 331 -10.53 -4.19 -18.07
N GLN A 332 -9.29 -4.67 -18.17
CA GLN A 332 -8.92 -6.08 -18.31
C GLN A 332 -7.96 -6.45 -17.20
N PRO A 333 -8.46 -6.99 -16.08
CA PRO A 333 -7.64 -7.40 -14.95
C PRO A 333 -6.59 -8.45 -15.33
N VAL A 334 -5.43 -8.37 -14.67
CA VAL A 334 -4.24 -9.19 -14.94
C VAL A 334 -3.77 -9.88 -13.69
N LEU A 335 -3.47 -11.16 -13.82
CA LEU A 335 -2.68 -11.95 -12.86
C LEU A 335 -1.24 -11.99 -13.33
N GLU A 336 -0.31 -11.77 -12.40
CA GLU A 336 1.13 -11.81 -12.62
C GLU A 336 1.82 -12.76 -11.63
N LEU A 337 2.83 -13.49 -12.11
CA LEU A 337 3.77 -14.26 -11.30
C LEU A 337 5.20 -13.83 -11.67
N VAL A 338 5.99 -13.38 -10.69
CA VAL A 338 7.39 -12.97 -10.91
C VAL A 338 8.33 -13.93 -10.21
N LEU A 339 9.13 -14.65 -10.98
CA LEU A 339 10.25 -15.47 -10.50
C LEU A 339 11.47 -14.57 -10.30
N ARG A 340 12.03 -14.56 -9.10
CA ARG A 340 13.19 -13.75 -8.72
C ARG A 340 14.42 -14.62 -8.45
N GLY A 341 15.60 -14.04 -8.68
CA GLY A 341 16.87 -14.73 -8.42
C GLY A 341 17.04 -15.98 -9.27
N ALA A 342 16.67 -15.89 -10.55
CA ALA A 342 16.76 -16.97 -11.52
C ALA A 342 18.02 -16.83 -12.40
N THR A 343 18.33 -17.89 -13.16
CA THR A 343 19.22 -17.82 -14.32
C THR A 343 18.40 -17.72 -15.60
N GLU A 344 18.99 -17.35 -16.73
CA GLU A 344 18.25 -17.35 -18.01
C GLU A 344 17.65 -18.73 -18.33
N GLU A 345 18.38 -19.82 -18.03
CA GLU A 345 17.93 -21.19 -18.27
C GLU A 345 16.72 -21.54 -17.40
N THR A 346 16.73 -21.21 -16.12
CA THR A 346 15.62 -21.51 -15.21
C THR A 346 14.42 -20.59 -15.47
N ALA A 347 14.63 -19.33 -15.85
CA ALA A 347 13.59 -18.40 -16.26
C ALA A 347 12.80 -18.90 -17.49
N GLU A 348 13.47 -19.51 -18.48
CA GLU A 348 12.81 -20.14 -19.65
C GLU A 348 11.96 -21.37 -19.27
N GLN A 349 12.23 -22.02 -18.12
CA GLN A 349 11.49 -23.19 -17.65
C GLN A 349 10.26 -22.81 -16.79
N PHE A 350 10.16 -21.55 -16.34
CA PHE A 350 9.19 -21.12 -15.34
C PHE A 350 7.74 -21.35 -15.77
N ALA A 351 7.35 -20.95 -16.99
CA ALA A 351 5.99 -21.16 -17.49
C ALA A 351 5.59 -22.64 -17.51
N ALA A 352 6.53 -23.53 -17.89
CA ALA A 352 6.28 -24.97 -17.87
C ALA A 352 6.17 -25.54 -16.44
N ALA A 353 6.92 -24.99 -15.48
CA ALA A 353 6.84 -25.37 -14.07
C ALA A 353 5.47 -24.96 -13.48
N VAL A 354 5.03 -23.73 -13.72
CA VAL A 354 3.69 -23.26 -13.31
C VAL A 354 2.61 -24.19 -13.86
N ARG A 355 2.68 -24.54 -15.14
CA ARG A 355 1.71 -25.46 -15.74
C ARG A 355 1.68 -26.82 -15.06
N ARG A 356 2.85 -27.43 -14.79
CA ARG A 356 2.93 -28.73 -14.09
C ARG A 356 2.34 -28.65 -12.68
N ALA A 357 2.67 -27.59 -11.95
CA ALA A 357 2.17 -27.39 -10.58
C ALA A 357 0.63 -27.19 -10.54
N VAL A 358 0.09 -26.39 -11.47
CA VAL A 358 -1.36 -26.22 -11.63
C VAL A 358 -2.05 -27.53 -12.00
N ASP A 359 -1.51 -28.30 -12.97
CA ASP A 359 -2.06 -29.60 -13.35
C ASP A 359 -2.04 -30.60 -12.17
N GLY A 360 -1.01 -30.56 -11.32
CA GLY A 360 -0.94 -31.33 -10.07
C GLY A 360 -2.05 -30.99 -9.10
N ILE A 361 -2.26 -29.69 -8.83
CA ILE A 361 -3.34 -29.22 -7.94
C ILE A 361 -4.72 -29.59 -8.51
N LEU A 362 -4.93 -29.44 -9.80
CA LEU A 362 -6.20 -29.83 -10.45
C LEU A 362 -6.49 -31.32 -10.37
N ALA A 363 -5.44 -32.18 -10.33
CA ALA A 363 -5.60 -33.63 -10.17
C ALA A 363 -5.99 -34.02 -8.74
N GLU A 364 -5.51 -33.30 -7.75
CA GLU A 364 -5.82 -33.53 -6.32
C GLU A 364 -7.11 -32.82 -5.88
N GLY A 365 -7.43 -31.69 -6.53
CA GLY A 365 -8.49 -30.75 -6.15
C GLY A 365 -8.05 -29.79 -5.05
N ILE A 366 -8.66 -28.59 -5.02
CA ILE A 366 -8.37 -27.56 -4.01
C ILE A 366 -9.21 -27.88 -2.76
N PRO A 367 -8.62 -28.00 -1.55
CA PRO A 367 -9.38 -28.22 -0.34
C PRO A 367 -10.33 -27.03 -0.05
N ALA A 368 -11.61 -27.32 0.23
CA ALA A 368 -12.62 -26.30 0.49
C ALA A 368 -12.30 -25.46 1.76
N GLU A 369 -11.65 -26.07 2.75
CA GLU A 369 -11.21 -25.36 3.97
C GLU A 369 -10.14 -24.29 3.68
N LEU A 370 -9.28 -24.51 2.71
CA LEU A 370 -8.28 -23.51 2.30
C LEU A 370 -8.93 -22.32 1.60
N LEU A 371 -9.85 -22.59 0.67
CA LEU A 371 -10.65 -21.54 0.02
C LEU A 371 -11.54 -20.77 1.03
N LEU A 372 -12.10 -21.47 2.02
CA LEU A 372 -12.88 -20.84 3.07
C LEU A 372 -12.02 -19.91 3.94
N ALA A 373 -10.80 -20.29 4.24
CA ALA A 373 -9.85 -19.45 4.98
C ALA A 373 -9.57 -18.14 4.24
N SER A 374 -9.20 -18.21 2.96
CA SER A 374 -8.93 -17.03 2.11
C SER A 374 -10.19 -16.18 1.89
N LEU A 375 -11.37 -16.81 1.71
CA LEU A 375 -12.64 -16.07 1.60
C LEU A 375 -12.96 -15.32 2.89
N ASN A 376 -12.78 -15.92 4.07
CA ASN A 376 -13.00 -15.25 5.34
C ASN A 376 -12.00 -14.11 5.58
N ALA A 377 -10.74 -14.29 5.20
CA ALA A 377 -9.72 -13.24 5.29
C ALA A 377 -10.05 -12.03 4.38
N ALA A 378 -10.45 -12.29 3.13
CA ALA A 378 -10.86 -11.25 2.19
C ALA A 378 -12.14 -10.51 2.66
N GLU A 379 -13.15 -11.26 3.16
CA GLU A 379 -14.37 -10.66 3.74
C GLU A 379 -14.04 -9.80 4.95
N PHE A 380 -13.14 -10.25 5.82
CA PHE A 380 -12.69 -9.48 6.97
C PHE A 380 -11.93 -8.21 6.55
N ALA A 381 -10.99 -8.32 5.61
CA ALA A 381 -10.26 -7.18 5.07
C ALA A 381 -11.20 -6.14 4.41
N SER A 382 -12.24 -6.60 3.73
CA SER A 382 -13.28 -5.71 3.16
C SER A 382 -14.05 -4.92 4.23
N LEU A 383 -14.26 -5.50 5.43
CA LEU A 383 -14.91 -4.83 6.56
C LEU A 383 -13.98 -3.88 7.30
N GLU A 384 -12.72 -4.28 7.49
CA GLU A 384 -11.70 -3.51 8.22
C GLU A 384 -11.12 -2.36 7.41
N ARG A 385 -11.10 -2.53 6.07
CA ARG A 385 -10.46 -1.60 5.13
C ARG A 385 -9.05 -1.18 5.59
N PRO A 386 -8.14 -2.14 5.80
CA PRO A 386 -6.80 -1.84 6.24
C PRO A 386 -6.08 -1.00 5.17
N GLY A 387 -5.49 0.11 5.57
CA GLY A 387 -4.76 0.96 4.63
C GLY A 387 -4.41 2.33 5.18
N SER A 388 -3.64 3.08 4.40
CA SER A 388 -3.23 4.45 4.74
C SER A 388 -4.20 5.52 4.23
N LEU A 389 -5.16 5.15 3.35
CA LEU A 389 -6.14 6.07 2.78
C LEU A 389 -7.38 6.17 3.66
N PRO A 390 -7.94 7.38 3.87
CA PRO A 390 -9.27 7.52 4.45
C PRO A 390 -10.33 6.82 3.61
N ASP A 391 -11.34 6.22 4.24
CA ASP A 391 -12.40 5.45 3.59
C ASP A 391 -13.07 6.19 2.42
N GLY A 392 -13.42 7.46 2.63
CA GLY A 392 -14.03 8.26 1.57
C GLY A 392 -13.11 8.59 0.40
N VAL A 393 -11.79 8.57 0.59
CA VAL A 393 -10.80 8.70 -0.49
C VAL A 393 -10.74 7.41 -1.31
N LEU A 394 -10.70 6.27 -0.64
CA LEU A 394 -10.75 4.96 -1.29
C LEU A 394 -12.06 4.79 -2.09
N ASP A 395 -13.20 5.17 -1.49
CA ASP A 395 -14.50 5.14 -2.17
C ASP A 395 -14.54 6.06 -3.40
N ALA A 396 -13.87 7.21 -3.39
CA ALA A 396 -13.78 8.10 -4.55
C ALA A 396 -12.96 7.46 -5.70
N ILE A 397 -11.88 6.74 -5.37
CA ILE A 397 -11.09 5.98 -6.36
C ILE A 397 -11.94 4.83 -6.93
N HIS A 398 -12.60 4.04 -6.07
CA HIS A 398 -13.48 2.95 -6.47
C HIS A 398 -14.66 3.45 -7.34
N ALA A 399 -15.25 4.60 -6.97
CA ALA A 399 -16.33 5.20 -7.74
C ALA A 399 -15.87 5.62 -9.14
N ALA A 400 -14.70 6.26 -9.24
CA ALA A 400 -14.13 6.63 -10.54
C ALA A 400 -13.83 5.39 -11.39
N THR A 401 -13.31 4.31 -10.80
CA THR A 401 -12.99 3.04 -11.48
C THR A 401 -14.27 2.34 -11.98
N GLY A 402 -15.25 2.14 -11.10
CA GLY A 402 -16.52 1.50 -11.46
C GLY A 402 -17.28 2.28 -12.53
N TRP A 403 -17.36 3.61 -12.38
CA TRP A 403 -17.95 4.50 -13.37
C TRP A 403 -17.24 4.42 -14.74
N LEU A 404 -15.92 4.47 -14.74
CA LEU A 404 -15.13 4.48 -15.97
C LEU A 404 -15.34 3.21 -16.81
N HIS A 405 -15.32 2.06 -16.15
CA HIS A 405 -15.35 0.76 -16.83
C HIS A 405 -16.76 0.25 -17.13
N THR A 406 -17.76 0.63 -16.32
CA THR A 406 -19.13 0.08 -16.46
C THR A 406 -20.23 1.15 -16.52
N GLY A 407 -19.94 2.39 -16.21
CA GLY A 407 -20.92 3.46 -16.01
C GLY A 407 -21.56 3.47 -14.63
N ASP A 408 -21.24 2.52 -13.75
CA ASP A 408 -21.78 2.44 -12.37
C ASP A 408 -20.73 2.83 -11.33
N PRO A 409 -20.81 4.03 -10.70
CA PRO A 409 -19.86 4.46 -9.68
C PRO A 409 -20.00 3.72 -8.34
N ALA A 410 -21.09 2.97 -8.11
CA ALA A 410 -21.30 2.23 -6.88
C ALA A 410 -20.88 0.75 -6.98
N LEU A 411 -20.45 0.28 -8.16
CA LEU A 411 -20.19 -1.14 -8.42
C LEU A 411 -19.23 -1.78 -7.42
N LEU A 412 -18.13 -1.11 -7.07
CA LEU A 412 -17.10 -1.64 -6.17
C LEU A 412 -17.44 -1.45 -4.68
N LEU A 413 -18.54 -0.77 -4.35
CA LEU A 413 -18.96 -0.52 -2.97
C LEU A 413 -19.91 -1.59 -2.43
N HIS A 414 -20.29 -2.58 -3.25
CA HIS A 414 -21.19 -3.70 -2.92
C HIS A 414 -20.42 -5.02 -2.94
N THR A 415 -20.02 -5.51 -1.78
CA THR A 415 -19.20 -6.73 -1.65
C THR A 415 -19.94 -7.90 -0.97
N ASP A 416 -20.87 -7.64 -0.05
CA ASP A 416 -21.55 -8.67 0.76
C ASP A 416 -22.18 -9.79 -0.08
N LYS A 417 -22.85 -9.43 -1.19
CA LYS A 417 -23.50 -10.40 -2.08
C LYS A 417 -22.50 -11.27 -2.83
N LEU A 418 -21.32 -10.71 -3.15
CA LEU A 418 -20.24 -11.43 -3.83
C LEU A 418 -19.65 -12.49 -2.88
N PHE A 419 -19.36 -12.13 -1.63
CA PHE A 419 -18.88 -13.08 -0.62
C PHE A 419 -19.89 -14.19 -0.35
N ALA A 420 -21.19 -13.85 -0.24
CA ALA A 420 -22.24 -14.85 -0.07
C ALA A 420 -22.32 -15.83 -1.25
N ALA A 421 -22.26 -15.32 -2.48
CA ALA A 421 -22.29 -16.15 -3.69
C ALA A 421 -21.05 -17.06 -3.82
N LEU A 422 -19.85 -16.55 -3.48
CA LEU A 422 -18.62 -17.35 -3.53
C LEU A 422 -18.59 -18.41 -2.42
N ARG A 423 -19.17 -18.12 -1.25
CA ARG A 423 -19.31 -19.08 -0.17
C ARG A 423 -20.15 -20.30 -0.56
N GLU A 424 -21.22 -20.12 -1.35
CA GLU A 424 -22.01 -21.22 -1.91
C GLU A 424 -21.23 -22.07 -2.93
N LYS A 425 -20.15 -21.51 -3.51
CA LYS A 425 -19.34 -22.17 -4.55
C LYS A 425 -18.16 -22.99 -4.02
N LEU A 426 -17.83 -22.91 -2.73
CA LEU A 426 -16.67 -23.58 -2.15
C LEU A 426 -16.62 -25.10 -2.46
N ASP A 427 -17.75 -25.80 -2.33
CA ASP A 427 -17.85 -27.26 -2.55
C ASP A 427 -18.33 -27.62 -3.96
N SER A 428 -18.57 -26.66 -4.84
CA SER A 428 -19.20 -26.90 -6.15
C SER A 428 -18.23 -27.34 -7.26
N GLY A 429 -16.93 -27.26 -7.01
CA GLY A 429 -15.89 -27.45 -8.03
C GLY A 429 -15.64 -26.20 -8.88
N TRP A 430 -16.33 -25.10 -8.63
CA TRP A 430 -16.20 -23.85 -9.38
C TRP A 430 -14.78 -23.27 -9.32
N PHE A 431 -14.12 -23.29 -8.17
CA PHE A 431 -12.73 -22.81 -8.02
C PHE A 431 -11.72 -23.68 -8.80
N ASN A 432 -11.96 -25.00 -8.90
CA ASN A 432 -11.11 -25.86 -9.75
C ASN A 432 -11.28 -25.51 -11.24
N GLU A 433 -12.50 -25.18 -11.67
CA GLU A 433 -12.73 -24.73 -13.06
C GLU A 433 -12.10 -23.38 -13.30
N LEU A 434 -12.24 -22.41 -12.36
CA LEU A 434 -11.60 -21.12 -12.42
C LEU A 434 -10.07 -21.24 -12.54
N LEU A 435 -9.42 -22.09 -11.74
CA LEU A 435 -7.98 -22.36 -11.82
C LEU A 435 -7.60 -22.90 -13.20
N ARG A 436 -8.37 -23.83 -13.72
CA ARG A 436 -8.14 -24.42 -15.05
C ARG A 436 -8.25 -23.37 -16.15
N GLU A 437 -9.28 -22.54 -16.11
CA GLU A 437 -9.52 -21.48 -17.10
C GLU A 437 -8.42 -20.42 -17.09
N LEU A 438 -8.01 -19.95 -15.90
CA LEU A 438 -6.99 -18.92 -15.73
C LEU A 438 -5.64 -19.33 -16.34
N PHE A 439 -5.21 -20.57 -16.09
CA PHE A 439 -3.90 -21.04 -16.53
C PHE A 439 -3.94 -21.86 -17.83
N ALA A 440 -5.11 -22.01 -18.49
CA ALA A 440 -5.21 -22.71 -19.78
C ALA A 440 -4.48 -21.97 -20.92
N PRO A 441 -4.57 -20.63 -21.08
CA PRO A 441 -3.79 -19.93 -22.07
C PRO A 441 -2.29 -19.95 -21.73
N ALA A 442 -1.45 -19.92 -22.77
CA ALA A 442 -0.02 -19.67 -22.54
C ALA A 442 0.15 -18.22 -22.02
N PRO A 443 0.98 -17.99 -20.98
CA PRO A 443 1.19 -16.64 -20.45
C PRO A 443 1.92 -15.73 -21.45
N VAL A 444 1.78 -14.43 -21.26
CA VAL A 444 2.79 -13.48 -21.72
C VAL A 444 3.97 -13.61 -20.77
N GLN A 445 5.18 -13.67 -21.32
CA GLN A 445 6.42 -13.85 -20.59
C GLN A 445 7.40 -12.72 -20.87
N VAL A 446 7.95 -12.11 -19.83
CA VAL A 446 9.05 -11.15 -19.93
C VAL A 446 10.22 -11.68 -19.09
N ILE A 447 11.41 -11.77 -19.70
CA ILE A 447 12.65 -12.16 -19.03
C ILE A 447 13.57 -10.95 -19.00
N GLN A 448 13.90 -10.47 -17.80
CA GLN A 448 14.80 -9.35 -17.57
C GLN A 448 16.17 -9.88 -17.19
N VAL A 449 17.20 -9.49 -17.98
CA VAL A 449 18.58 -9.99 -17.87
C VAL A 449 19.52 -8.87 -17.44
N PRO A 450 20.27 -9.05 -16.33
CA PRO A 450 21.26 -8.08 -15.88
C PRO A 450 22.36 -7.89 -16.93
N THR A 451 22.69 -6.62 -17.25
CA THR A 451 23.55 -6.22 -18.36
C THR A 451 24.38 -4.98 -18.00
N LEU A 452 25.62 -4.86 -18.50
CA LEU A 452 26.47 -3.69 -18.23
C LEU A 452 25.91 -2.40 -18.86
N PRO A 453 25.95 -1.23 -18.16
CA PRO A 453 25.32 0.02 -18.60
C PRO A 453 26.03 0.71 -19.77
N LYS A 454 25.25 1.47 -20.54
CA LYS A 454 25.77 2.47 -21.49
C LYS A 454 25.79 3.83 -20.77
N LYS A 455 26.93 4.58 -20.87
CA LYS A 455 27.10 5.88 -20.17
C LYS A 455 26.28 7.00 -20.77
N ASP A 456 25.55 7.75 -19.93
CA ASP A 456 24.90 9.03 -20.26
C ASP A 456 25.11 10.07 -19.12
N ASP A 457 24.93 11.40 -19.41
CA ASP A 457 25.33 12.53 -18.57
C ASP A 457 24.17 13.20 -17.81
N GLU A 458 24.43 13.76 -16.60
CA GLU A 458 23.46 14.39 -15.67
C GLU A 458 23.44 15.93 -15.74
N ASN A 459 22.32 16.58 -15.33
CA ASN A 459 22.23 18.06 -15.14
C ASN A 459 21.02 18.59 -14.33
N ALA A 460 21.07 19.86 -13.81
CA ALA A 460 20.13 20.50 -12.87
C ALA A 460 19.41 21.78 -13.38
N ALA A 461 18.28 22.20 -12.76
CA ALA A 461 17.28 23.18 -13.24
C ALA A 461 17.15 24.51 -12.41
N PRO A 462 16.54 25.61 -12.92
CA PRO A 462 16.35 26.91 -12.25
C PRO A 462 14.96 27.13 -11.62
N ALA A 463 14.84 28.00 -10.58
CA ALA A 463 13.69 28.23 -9.71
C ALA A 463 12.83 29.48 -10.01
N ARG A 464 11.56 29.48 -9.59
CA ARG A 464 10.56 30.58 -9.67
C ARG A 464 10.15 31.11 -8.27
N THR A 465 9.54 32.33 -8.20
CA THR A 465 9.12 33.01 -6.95
C THR A 465 7.61 33.05 -6.76
N ASP A 466 7.15 32.84 -5.51
CA ASP A 466 5.76 32.61 -5.11
C ASP A 466 4.90 33.85 -4.79
N GLY A 467 3.56 33.73 -5.06
CA GLY A 467 2.48 34.55 -4.53
C GLY A 467 1.80 33.88 -3.33
N LYS A 468 1.00 34.61 -2.52
CA LYS A 468 0.29 34.09 -1.36
C LYS A 468 -1.13 33.66 -1.72
N LEU A 469 -1.52 32.43 -1.36
CA LEU A 469 -2.89 31.92 -1.51
C LEU A 469 -3.86 32.71 -0.62
N VAL A 470 -4.96 33.20 -1.20
CA VAL A 470 -6.06 33.89 -0.49
C VAL A 470 -7.29 33.01 -0.60
N LEU A 471 -7.71 32.43 0.53
CA LEU A 471 -8.94 31.63 0.64
C LEU A 471 -10.14 32.57 1.02
N ASP A 472 -11.33 32.23 0.55
CA ASP A 472 -12.57 32.98 0.88
C ASP A 472 -12.89 32.86 2.38
N HIS A 473 -12.55 31.73 3.00
CA HIS A 473 -12.80 31.46 4.41
C HIS A 473 -11.54 30.91 5.11
N PRO A 474 -10.48 31.75 5.35
CA PRO A 474 -9.24 31.26 5.94
C PRO A 474 -9.49 30.68 7.34
N LEU A 475 -8.90 29.54 7.63
CA LEU A 475 -8.98 28.88 8.92
C LEU A 475 -8.34 29.73 10.03
N THR A 476 -8.91 29.68 11.21
CA THR A 476 -8.44 30.33 12.43
C THR A 476 -8.19 29.30 13.53
N VAL A 477 -7.55 29.71 14.63
CA VAL A 477 -7.35 28.86 15.80
C VAL A 477 -8.68 28.33 16.38
N ALA A 478 -9.79 29.04 16.19
CA ALA A 478 -11.10 28.60 16.64
C ALA A 478 -11.65 27.40 15.86
N ASP A 479 -11.20 27.18 14.61
CA ASP A 479 -11.61 26.07 13.75
C ASP A 479 -10.97 24.75 14.16
N LEU A 480 -9.91 24.77 15.00
CA LEU A 480 -9.27 23.55 15.53
C LEU A 480 -10.22 22.72 16.41
N GLY A 481 -11.25 23.36 17.00
CA GLY A 481 -12.15 22.71 17.93
C GLY A 481 -11.45 22.28 19.23
N GLU A 482 -12.19 21.57 20.08
CA GLU A 482 -11.60 20.88 21.22
C GLU A 482 -11.12 19.50 20.74
N GLY A 483 -9.85 19.17 20.98
CA GLY A 483 -9.32 17.86 20.62
C GLY A 483 -10.13 16.74 21.29
N SER A 484 -10.39 15.66 20.57
CA SER A 484 -11.02 14.49 21.16
C SER A 484 -10.18 14.00 22.34
N PRO A 485 -10.77 13.78 23.53
CA PRO A 485 -10.06 13.19 24.64
C PRO A 485 -9.57 11.81 24.20
N SER A 486 -8.29 11.49 24.49
CA SER A 486 -7.79 10.12 24.32
C SER A 486 -8.65 9.20 25.18
N ALA A 487 -9.20 8.14 24.60
CA ALA A 487 -9.91 7.14 25.37
C ALA A 487 -8.89 6.50 26.35
N GLU A 488 -9.08 6.76 27.64
CA GLU A 488 -8.27 6.10 28.67
C GLU A 488 -8.75 4.64 28.76
N GLY A 489 -7.84 3.70 28.52
CA GLY A 489 -8.11 2.27 28.74
C GLY A 489 -8.27 1.97 30.24
N VAL A 490 -9.13 1.04 30.58
CA VAL A 490 -9.26 0.54 31.95
C VAL A 490 -8.15 -0.49 32.18
N VAL A 491 -7.30 -0.23 33.18
CA VAL A 491 -6.20 -1.12 33.56
C VAL A 491 -6.66 -2.14 34.60
N GLY A 492 -6.37 -3.40 34.35
CA GLY A 492 -6.63 -4.53 35.26
C GLY A 492 -5.46 -5.51 35.28
N THR A 493 -5.61 -6.63 35.98
CA THR A 493 -4.60 -7.70 36.01
C THR A 493 -5.32 -9.05 35.86
N VAL A 494 -4.83 -9.93 34.99
CA VAL A 494 -5.37 -11.27 34.76
C VAL A 494 -4.25 -12.26 34.47
N ALA A 495 -4.25 -13.42 35.11
CA ALA A 495 -3.31 -14.52 34.87
C ALA A 495 -1.83 -14.09 34.86
N GLY A 496 -1.44 -13.13 35.73
CA GLY A 496 -0.07 -12.60 35.82
C GLY A 496 0.28 -11.51 34.79
N ALA A 497 -0.64 -11.18 33.89
CA ALA A 497 -0.46 -10.11 32.89
C ALA A 497 -1.24 -8.84 33.26
N GLU A 498 -0.75 -7.68 32.83
CA GLU A 498 -1.50 -6.43 32.84
C GLU A 498 -2.52 -6.46 31.69
N LEU A 499 -3.79 -6.10 31.97
CA LEU A 499 -4.86 -6.01 30.97
C LEU A 499 -5.28 -4.57 30.76
N LEU A 500 -5.12 -4.07 29.54
CA LEU A 500 -5.64 -2.79 29.07
C LEU A 500 -6.93 -3.06 28.28
N HIS A 501 -8.07 -2.58 28.72
CA HIS A 501 -9.32 -2.70 28.00
C HIS A 501 -9.79 -1.36 27.45
N HIS A 502 -10.01 -1.29 26.14
CA HIS A 502 -10.58 -0.16 25.42
C HIS A 502 -11.96 -0.57 24.90
N PRO A 503 -13.05 -0.08 25.50
CA PRO A 503 -14.41 -0.42 25.05
C PRO A 503 -14.63 0.02 23.60
N SER A 504 -15.01 -0.91 22.74
CA SER A 504 -15.36 -0.65 21.34
C SER A 504 -16.51 -1.54 20.88
N LYS A 505 -17.09 -1.23 19.71
CA LYS A 505 -18.11 -2.03 19.03
C LYS A 505 -17.52 -2.48 17.69
N GLY A 506 -17.94 -3.64 17.20
CA GLY A 506 -17.49 -4.21 15.94
C GLY A 506 -16.42 -5.27 16.14
N SER A 507 -15.38 -5.22 15.32
CA SER A 507 -14.25 -6.15 15.40
C SER A 507 -13.49 -6.03 16.71
N LEU A 508 -12.93 -7.14 17.15
CA LEU A 508 -12.13 -7.25 18.36
C LEU A 508 -10.66 -7.26 17.98
N TYR A 509 -9.85 -6.44 18.66
CA TYR A 509 -8.39 -6.45 18.52
C TYR A 509 -7.77 -6.90 19.84
N LEU A 510 -6.99 -7.97 19.77
CA LEU A 510 -6.27 -8.55 20.89
C LEU A 510 -4.77 -8.51 20.61
N ASN A 511 -4.04 -7.68 21.38
CA ASN A 511 -2.60 -7.55 21.25
C ASN A 511 -1.91 -8.00 22.53
N LEU A 512 -0.87 -8.81 22.39
CA LEU A 512 -0.02 -9.29 23.49
C LEU A 512 1.37 -8.67 23.35
N TYR A 513 1.82 -7.94 24.38
CA TYR A 513 3.08 -7.20 24.39
C TYR A 513 4.03 -7.78 25.44
N TYR A 514 5.06 -8.51 24.99
CA TYR A 514 6.13 -9.03 25.87
C TYR A 514 7.27 -8.03 25.96
N ASP A 515 7.70 -7.70 27.18
CA ASP A 515 8.75 -6.71 27.44
C ASP A 515 10.15 -7.25 27.10
N LEU A 516 10.92 -6.48 26.31
CA LEU A 516 12.27 -6.85 25.89
C LEU A 516 13.38 -6.06 26.59
N GLY A 517 13.05 -5.22 27.60
CA GLY A 517 14.01 -4.37 28.29
C GLY A 517 15.14 -5.07 29.01
N GLY A 518 15.14 -6.41 29.08
CA GLY A 518 16.20 -7.24 29.67
C GLY A 518 17.06 -8.01 28.66
N LEU A 519 16.84 -7.80 27.34
CA LEU A 519 17.58 -8.46 26.26
C LEU A 519 18.78 -7.62 25.80
N SER A 520 19.80 -8.29 25.30
CA SER A 520 20.86 -7.65 24.49
C SER A 520 20.35 -7.34 23.07
N GLU A 521 21.05 -6.47 22.34
CA GLU A 521 20.75 -6.16 20.94
C GLU A 521 20.76 -7.43 20.08
N GLU A 522 21.76 -8.29 20.22
CA GLU A 522 21.85 -9.57 19.50
C GLU A 522 20.66 -10.49 19.81
N GLU A 523 20.18 -10.55 21.06
CA GLU A 523 18.97 -11.32 21.40
C GLU A 523 17.71 -10.73 20.76
N VAL A 524 17.62 -9.41 20.60
CA VAL A 524 16.52 -8.75 19.89
C VAL A 524 16.57 -9.09 18.41
N GLN A 525 17.74 -9.10 17.76
CA GLN A 525 17.91 -9.54 16.37
C GLN A 525 17.49 -11.00 16.15
N TYR A 526 17.85 -11.92 17.06
CA TYR A 526 17.36 -13.30 16.98
C TYR A 526 15.84 -13.40 17.17
N LEU A 527 15.26 -12.56 18.00
CA LEU A 527 13.81 -12.54 18.20
C LEU A 527 13.07 -12.01 16.96
N ASP A 528 13.63 -11.02 16.29
CA ASP A 528 13.13 -10.51 15.01
C ASP A 528 13.10 -11.63 13.95
N ILE A 529 14.23 -12.33 13.77
CA ILE A 529 14.29 -13.50 12.89
C ILE A 529 13.28 -14.59 13.32
N LEU A 530 13.08 -14.81 14.63
CA LEU A 530 12.09 -15.77 15.09
C LEU A 530 10.69 -15.44 14.58
N THR A 531 10.31 -14.15 14.61
CA THR A 531 8.96 -13.75 14.16
C THR A 531 8.72 -14.10 12.70
N ASP A 532 9.72 -13.97 11.84
CA ASP A 532 9.66 -14.32 10.43
C ASP A 532 9.55 -15.84 10.15
N MET A 533 9.98 -16.65 11.13
CA MET A 533 9.96 -18.12 11.00
C MET A 533 8.64 -18.75 11.46
N LEU A 534 7.82 -18.04 12.23
CA LEU A 534 6.64 -18.65 12.88
C LEU A 534 5.62 -19.19 11.88
N ASP A 535 5.42 -18.52 10.74
CA ASP A 535 4.49 -18.94 9.69
C ASP A 535 5.01 -20.06 8.79
N GLU A 536 6.31 -20.38 8.92
CA GLU A 536 7.01 -21.30 8.04
C GLU A 536 7.25 -22.70 8.66
N LEU A 537 6.97 -22.82 9.97
CA LEU A 537 7.39 -24.00 10.75
C LEU A 537 6.21 -24.76 11.36
N ASP A 538 6.33 -26.08 11.39
CA ASP A 538 5.37 -26.98 12.03
C ASP A 538 5.34 -26.78 13.55
N THR A 539 4.20 -27.12 14.16
CA THR A 539 4.03 -27.31 15.59
C THR A 539 3.95 -28.84 15.91
N PRO A 540 3.83 -29.26 17.17
CA PRO A 540 3.49 -30.63 17.52
C PRO A 540 2.09 -31.07 17.08
N ARG A 541 1.16 -30.11 16.88
CA ARG A 541 -0.27 -30.37 16.60
C ARG A 541 -0.60 -30.25 15.12
N HIS A 542 0.01 -29.27 14.44
CA HIS A 542 -0.30 -28.94 13.06
C HIS A 542 0.98 -28.72 12.24
N THR A 543 0.90 -28.97 10.94
CA THR A 543 1.88 -28.45 10.01
C THR A 543 1.72 -26.93 9.89
N ALA A 544 2.76 -26.22 9.40
CA ALA A 544 2.71 -24.78 9.15
C ALA A 544 1.49 -24.40 8.30
N ARG A 545 1.23 -25.16 7.22
CA ARG A 545 0.06 -24.96 6.35
C ARG A 545 -1.27 -25.09 7.10
N GLU A 546 -1.45 -26.16 7.89
CA GLU A 546 -2.69 -26.38 8.65
C GLU A 546 -2.90 -25.27 9.68
N LEU A 547 -1.83 -24.87 10.40
CA LEU A 547 -1.94 -23.80 11.39
C LEU A 547 -2.29 -22.46 10.74
N ASN A 548 -1.64 -22.10 9.63
CA ASN A 548 -1.94 -20.88 8.89
C ASN A 548 -3.39 -20.88 8.35
N THR A 549 -3.85 -22.01 7.78
CA THR A 549 -5.25 -22.17 7.36
C THR A 549 -6.23 -21.99 8.51
N LEU A 550 -5.95 -22.57 9.70
CA LEU A 550 -6.80 -22.40 10.89
C LEU A 550 -6.80 -20.95 11.38
N ARG A 551 -5.64 -20.27 11.39
CA ARG A 551 -5.54 -18.86 11.76
C ARG A 551 -6.36 -17.99 10.81
N SER A 552 -6.19 -18.10 9.51
CA SER A 552 -6.98 -17.37 8.51
C SER A 552 -8.49 -17.68 8.56
N THR A 553 -8.86 -18.91 8.94
CA THR A 553 -10.28 -19.28 9.08
C THR A 553 -10.98 -18.59 10.26
N TRP A 554 -10.26 -18.44 11.39
CA TRP A 554 -10.86 -17.98 12.65
C TRP A 554 -10.50 -16.53 13.02
N LEU A 555 -9.41 -16.01 12.46
CA LEU A 555 -8.89 -14.66 12.72
C LEU A 555 -8.97 -13.83 11.43
N GLY A 556 -9.14 -12.53 11.54
CA GLY A 556 -9.06 -11.62 10.39
C GLY A 556 -7.62 -11.39 9.98
N ASP A 557 -6.78 -11.05 10.97
CA ASP A 557 -5.33 -10.95 10.83
C ASP A 557 -4.65 -11.45 12.10
N SER A 558 -3.41 -11.92 11.96
CA SER A 558 -2.62 -12.43 13.07
C SER A 558 -1.13 -12.38 12.73
N THR A 559 -0.43 -11.46 13.38
CA THR A 559 0.98 -11.14 13.07
C THR A 559 1.82 -11.08 14.34
N ALA A 560 3.02 -11.64 14.31
CA ALA A 560 4.04 -11.46 15.35
C ALA A 560 5.16 -10.56 14.83
N CYS A 561 5.59 -9.59 15.61
CA CYS A 561 6.71 -8.70 15.25
C CYS A 561 7.43 -8.16 16.47
N VAL A 562 8.64 -7.65 16.28
CA VAL A 562 9.35 -6.84 17.27
C VAL A 562 9.10 -5.37 17.02
N ALA A 563 8.73 -4.61 18.04
CA ALA A 563 8.37 -3.20 17.89
C ALA A 563 9.01 -2.32 18.96
N PHE A 564 9.31 -1.07 18.61
CA PHE A 564 10.04 -0.12 19.43
C PHE A 564 9.28 1.19 19.52
N TRP A 565 9.06 1.69 20.75
CA TRP A 565 8.35 2.96 20.97
C TRP A 565 9.07 3.83 21.99
N THR A 566 9.11 5.12 21.69
CA THR A 566 9.47 6.16 22.64
C THR A 566 8.27 7.09 22.87
N GLY A 567 7.92 7.38 24.09
CA GLY A 567 6.78 8.23 24.41
C GLY A 567 6.90 9.63 23.82
N ARG A 568 5.75 10.31 23.64
CA ARG A 568 5.70 11.64 23.03
C ARG A 568 6.37 12.77 23.81
N GLN A 569 6.56 12.59 25.13
CA GLN A 569 7.22 13.57 26.00
C GLN A 569 8.74 13.44 25.93
N ALA A 570 9.44 14.58 26.01
CA ALA A 570 10.89 14.58 26.06
C ALA A 570 11.43 13.78 27.25
N GLY A 571 12.45 12.96 27.02
CA GLY A 571 13.07 12.12 28.05
C GLY A 571 12.30 10.84 28.37
N THR A 572 11.22 10.51 27.66
CA THR A 572 10.55 9.21 27.79
C THR A 572 11.49 8.11 27.29
N PRO A 573 11.66 7.03 28.06
CA PRO A 573 12.53 5.92 27.66
C PRO A 573 11.95 5.15 26.48
N CYS A 574 12.80 4.42 25.76
CA CYS A 574 12.40 3.46 24.75
C CYS A 574 11.82 2.20 25.39
N HIS A 575 10.73 1.68 24.83
CA HIS A 575 10.15 0.39 25.14
C HIS A 575 10.23 -0.51 23.92
N ALA A 576 10.92 -1.64 24.07
CA ALA A 576 11.00 -2.68 23.05
C ALA A 576 10.05 -3.83 23.45
N LYS A 577 9.28 -4.34 22.51
CA LYS A 577 8.27 -5.39 22.72
C LYS A 577 8.31 -6.43 21.61
N LEU A 578 8.13 -7.71 21.97
CA LEU A 578 7.57 -8.69 21.05
C LEU A 578 6.05 -8.52 21.10
N VAL A 579 5.44 -8.40 19.95
CA VAL A 579 3.99 -8.18 19.83
C VAL A 579 3.39 -9.35 19.06
N LEU A 580 2.33 -9.94 19.60
CA LEU A 580 1.40 -10.77 18.84
C LEU A 580 0.10 -9.96 18.71
N SER A 581 -0.21 -9.53 17.49
CA SER A 581 -1.43 -8.80 17.15
C SER A 581 -2.44 -9.75 16.50
N MET A 582 -3.70 -9.70 16.92
CA MET A 582 -4.77 -10.48 16.35
C MET A 582 -6.02 -9.62 16.20
N SER A 583 -6.63 -9.61 15.02
CA SER A 583 -7.94 -9.05 14.76
C SER A 583 -8.95 -10.19 14.54
N LEU A 584 -10.14 -10.10 15.12
CA LEU A 584 -11.08 -11.23 15.11
C LEU A 584 -12.52 -10.80 15.41
N LEU A 585 -13.47 -11.69 15.13
CA LEU A 585 -14.83 -11.57 15.62
C LEU A 585 -14.93 -12.11 17.06
N GLU A 586 -15.79 -11.52 17.90
CA GLU A 586 -15.93 -11.88 19.31
C GLU A 586 -16.19 -13.39 19.56
N ARG A 587 -16.88 -14.05 18.61
CA ARG A 587 -17.11 -15.51 18.65
C ARG A 587 -15.84 -16.34 18.57
N SER A 588 -14.80 -15.82 17.91
CA SER A 588 -13.51 -16.49 17.67
C SER A 588 -12.51 -16.34 18.80
N LEU A 589 -12.79 -15.58 19.87
CA LEU A 589 -11.84 -15.27 20.93
C LEU A 589 -11.17 -16.49 21.58
N GLU A 590 -11.93 -17.60 21.78
CA GLU A 590 -11.37 -18.84 22.33
C GLU A 590 -10.34 -19.46 21.37
N LYS A 591 -10.65 -19.47 20.05
CA LYS A 591 -9.74 -19.93 19.01
C LYS A 591 -8.52 -19.04 18.87
N ALA A 592 -8.66 -17.74 19.04
CA ALA A 592 -7.54 -16.81 19.02
C ALA A 592 -6.52 -17.11 20.14
N ILE A 593 -6.99 -17.38 21.35
CA ILE A 593 -6.15 -17.78 22.48
C ILE A 593 -5.48 -19.13 22.22
N GLU A 594 -6.18 -20.11 21.69
CA GLU A 594 -5.64 -21.44 21.36
C GLU A 594 -4.57 -21.34 20.26
N LEU A 595 -4.93 -20.78 19.09
CA LEU A 595 -4.08 -20.72 17.91
C LEU A 595 -2.90 -19.77 18.07
N GLY A 596 -3.11 -18.58 18.69
CA GLY A 596 -2.03 -17.65 18.99
C GLY A 596 -1.03 -18.24 20.02
N GLY A 597 -1.53 -19.04 20.96
CA GLY A 597 -0.67 -19.78 21.89
C GLY A 597 0.17 -20.84 21.20
N GLU A 598 -0.44 -21.67 20.36
CA GLU A 598 0.27 -22.68 19.58
C GLU A 598 1.32 -22.05 18.65
N PHE A 599 0.95 -21.02 17.92
CA PHE A 599 1.80 -20.28 17.00
C PHE A 599 3.07 -19.75 17.68
N LEU A 600 2.92 -19.12 18.83
CA LEU A 600 4.04 -18.44 19.48
C LEU A 600 4.90 -19.38 20.37
N TYR A 601 4.26 -20.31 21.08
CA TYR A 601 4.93 -21.15 22.08
C TYR A 601 5.36 -22.51 21.56
N GLU A 602 4.65 -23.10 20.59
CA GLU A 602 4.81 -24.51 20.22
C GLU A 602 5.51 -24.73 18.86
N THR A 603 5.80 -23.66 18.09
CA THR A 603 6.52 -23.76 16.82
C THR A 603 7.88 -24.43 17.00
N LYS A 604 8.17 -25.44 16.17
CA LYS A 604 9.40 -26.27 16.21
C LYS A 604 10.55 -25.52 15.53
N LEU A 605 11.50 -25.07 16.32
CA LEU A 605 12.66 -24.29 15.84
C LEU A 605 13.91 -25.17 15.58
N THR A 606 13.80 -26.50 15.67
CA THR A 606 14.91 -27.42 15.46
C THR A 606 14.50 -28.61 14.59
N GLY A 607 15.48 -29.22 13.91
CA GLY A 607 15.31 -30.37 13.02
C GLY A 607 15.39 -29.99 11.53
N GLU A 608 15.50 -30.98 10.67
CA GLU A 608 15.78 -30.83 9.22
C GLU A 608 14.81 -29.87 8.50
N LYS A 609 13.52 -29.92 8.83
CA LYS A 609 12.54 -28.99 8.24
C LYS A 609 12.78 -27.54 8.65
N ALA A 610 13.10 -27.28 9.93
CA ALA A 610 13.40 -25.95 10.41
C ALA A 610 14.68 -25.41 9.77
N GLU A 611 15.73 -26.22 9.70
CA GLU A 611 17.00 -25.86 9.07
C GLU A 611 16.83 -25.51 7.58
N ALA A 612 16.01 -26.26 6.85
CA ALA A 612 15.68 -25.94 5.46
C ALA A 612 14.87 -24.64 5.31
N ALA A 613 13.91 -24.38 6.23
CA ALA A 613 13.14 -23.15 6.24
C ALA A 613 14.03 -21.93 6.55
N PHE A 614 14.96 -22.03 7.51
CA PHE A 614 15.92 -20.96 7.82
C PHE A 614 16.74 -20.57 6.60
N ALA A 615 17.33 -21.55 5.90
CA ALA A 615 18.12 -21.29 4.68
C ALA A 615 17.30 -20.55 3.62
N ARG A 616 16.06 -20.95 3.39
CA ARG A 616 15.17 -20.37 2.39
C ARG A 616 14.72 -18.97 2.78
N VAL A 617 14.11 -18.82 3.97
CA VAL A 617 13.52 -17.55 4.41
C VAL A 617 14.58 -16.45 4.54
N LEU A 618 15.74 -16.75 5.13
CA LEU A 618 16.82 -15.76 5.25
C LEU A 618 17.39 -15.37 3.88
N SER A 619 17.40 -16.27 2.90
CA SER A 619 17.81 -15.92 1.52
C SER A 619 16.77 -15.00 0.85
N GLN A 620 15.49 -15.27 1.03
CA GLN A 620 14.40 -14.41 0.55
C GLN A 620 14.46 -13.01 1.18
N GLN A 621 14.67 -12.93 2.50
CA GLN A 621 14.82 -11.66 3.21
C GLN A 621 16.03 -10.85 2.71
N LYS A 622 17.17 -11.51 2.48
CA LYS A 622 18.35 -10.85 1.91
C LYS A 622 18.00 -10.19 0.57
N LEU A 623 17.37 -10.94 -0.33
CA LEU A 623 16.96 -10.44 -1.64
C LEU A 623 16.00 -9.25 -1.52
N ASN A 624 14.99 -9.36 -0.65
CA ASN A 624 14.03 -8.27 -0.41
C ASN A 624 14.71 -7.00 0.13
N MET A 625 15.62 -7.14 1.09
CA MET A 625 16.34 -5.98 1.64
C MET A 625 17.22 -5.30 0.59
N GLU A 626 17.88 -6.05 -0.28
CA GLU A 626 18.69 -5.51 -1.38
C GLU A 626 17.86 -4.69 -2.36
N GLN A 627 16.66 -5.15 -2.71
CA GLN A 627 15.71 -4.38 -3.52
C GLN A 627 15.20 -3.12 -2.81
N GLN A 628 14.85 -3.25 -1.52
CA GLN A 628 14.38 -2.12 -0.72
C GLN A 628 15.46 -1.04 -0.53
N PHE A 629 16.75 -1.38 -0.49
CA PHE A 629 17.81 -0.37 -0.46
C PHE A 629 17.79 0.51 -1.70
N ILE A 630 17.40 -0.02 -2.85
CA ILE A 630 17.28 0.74 -4.09
C ILE A 630 15.99 1.59 -4.08
N GLN A 631 14.85 1.00 -3.72
CA GLN A 631 13.55 1.66 -3.79
C GLN A 631 13.30 2.66 -2.65
N MET A 632 13.79 2.36 -1.44
CA MET A 632 13.50 3.09 -0.20
C MET A 632 14.78 3.54 0.53
N GLY A 633 15.87 3.76 -0.19
CA GLY A 633 17.18 4.09 0.39
C GLY A 633 17.16 5.32 1.30
N ASN A 634 16.28 6.29 1.05
CA ASN A 634 16.05 7.43 1.94
C ASN A 634 15.59 7.01 3.34
N GLN A 635 14.74 6.00 3.46
CA GLN A 635 14.25 5.51 4.76
C GLN A 635 15.36 4.77 5.51
N TYR A 636 16.11 3.89 4.83
CA TYR A 636 17.25 3.19 5.41
C TYR A 636 18.35 4.15 5.87
N ALA A 637 18.70 5.14 5.04
CA ALA A 637 19.65 6.17 5.39
C ALA A 637 19.17 7.03 6.57
N MET A 638 17.87 7.33 6.66
CA MET A 638 17.28 8.05 7.80
C MET A 638 17.36 7.22 9.09
N VAL A 639 16.93 5.97 9.07
CA VAL A 639 17.00 5.08 10.24
C VAL A 639 18.45 4.93 10.70
N ARG A 640 19.38 4.73 9.76
CA ARG A 640 20.83 4.66 10.05
C ARG A 640 21.35 5.93 10.70
N ALA A 641 21.05 7.10 10.16
CA ALA A 641 21.48 8.38 10.71
C ALA A 641 20.86 8.66 12.10
N MET A 642 19.59 8.31 12.30
CA MET A 642 18.88 8.48 13.57
C MET A 642 19.32 7.47 14.65
N SER A 643 19.88 6.33 14.28
CA SER A 643 20.35 5.29 15.20
C SER A 643 21.44 5.77 16.18
N HIS A 644 22.16 6.81 15.81
CA HIS A 644 23.17 7.44 16.67
C HIS A 644 22.59 8.37 17.76
N TYR A 645 21.29 8.68 17.69
CA TYR A 645 20.65 9.68 18.55
C TYR A 645 19.49 9.15 19.38
N ALA A 646 18.90 8.01 18.99
CA ALA A 646 17.75 7.45 19.71
C ALA A 646 17.76 5.91 19.71
N VAL A 647 17.47 5.33 20.86
CA VAL A 647 17.50 3.87 21.07
C VAL A 647 16.49 3.15 20.18
N GLU A 648 15.32 3.73 19.96
CA GLU A 648 14.30 3.15 19.07
C GLU A 648 14.83 2.96 17.63
N TYR A 649 15.57 3.93 17.12
CA TYR A 649 16.19 3.83 15.78
C TYR A 649 17.42 2.94 15.78
N ALA A 650 18.17 2.86 16.89
CA ALA A 650 19.28 1.93 17.00
C ALA A 650 18.81 0.48 16.94
N LEU A 651 17.70 0.15 17.59
CA LEU A 651 17.07 -1.17 17.51
C LEU A 651 16.47 -1.45 16.14
N SER A 652 15.78 -0.48 15.52
CA SER A 652 15.27 -0.64 14.16
C SER A 652 16.41 -0.86 13.16
N GLU A 653 17.52 -0.15 13.30
CA GLU A 653 18.73 -0.34 12.49
C GLU A 653 19.37 -1.71 12.70
N ALA A 654 19.38 -2.20 13.95
CA ALA A 654 19.91 -3.52 14.29
C ALA A 654 19.07 -4.67 13.71
N CYS A 655 17.75 -4.53 13.65
CA CYS A 655 16.84 -5.55 13.12
C CYS A 655 16.72 -5.47 11.60
N SER A 656 16.22 -4.35 11.08
CA SER A 656 15.81 -4.19 9.68
C SER A 656 16.61 -3.16 8.89
N GLY A 657 17.68 -2.58 9.44
CA GLY A 657 18.57 -1.64 8.75
C GLY A 657 19.79 -2.30 8.15
N VAL A 658 20.82 -1.48 7.84
CA VAL A 658 22.11 -1.97 7.29
C VAL A 658 22.83 -2.92 8.24
N THR A 659 22.71 -2.70 9.56
CA THR A 659 23.26 -3.60 10.60
C THR A 659 22.51 -4.94 10.60
N GLY A 660 21.19 -4.92 10.51
CA GLY A 660 20.36 -6.13 10.36
C GLY A 660 20.71 -6.93 9.10
N TYR A 661 20.87 -6.25 7.98
CA TYR A 661 21.32 -6.88 6.73
C TYR A 661 22.68 -7.58 6.87
N LYS A 662 23.67 -6.92 7.51
CA LYS A 662 24.99 -7.54 7.75
C LYS A 662 24.90 -8.73 8.71
N PHE A 663 24.04 -8.66 9.72
CA PHE A 663 23.77 -9.77 10.63
C PHE A 663 23.17 -10.96 9.88
N LEU A 664 22.18 -10.72 9.02
CA LEU A 664 21.55 -11.70 8.16
C LEU A 664 22.57 -12.37 7.20
N CYS A 665 23.40 -11.59 6.51
CA CYS A 665 24.47 -12.10 5.65
C CYS A 665 25.44 -12.99 6.44
N GLY A 666 25.81 -12.57 7.66
CA GLY A 666 26.68 -13.39 8.53
C GLY A 666 26.08 -14.73 8.91
N LEU A 667 24.77 -14.83 9.11
CA LEU A 667 24.08 -16.11 9.37
C LEU A 667 24.06 -17.00 8.12
N LEU A 668 23.81 -16.43 6.96
CA LEU A 668 23.85 -17.14 5.67
C LEU A 668 25.24 -17.67 5.34
N GLU A 669 26.31 -16.89 5.61
CA GLU A 669 27.71 -17.32 5.42
C GLU A 669 28.11 -18.46 6.37
N GLN A 670 27.66 -18.42 7.63
CA GLN A 670 27.95 -19.47 8.62
C GLN A 670 27.19 -20.76 8.32
N ALA A 671 25.95 -20.64 7.86
CA ALA A 671 25.02 -21.73 7.54
C ALA A 671 24.90 -22.81 8.66
N ASP A 672 25.07 -22.41 9.94
CA ASP A 672 24.88 -23.31 11.09
C ASP A 672 23.44 -23.22 11.60
N TRP A 673 22.53 -23.79 10.85
CA TRP A 673 21.10 -23.74 11.12
C TRP A 673 20.69 -24.43 12.42
N ALA A 674 21.40 -25.49 12.80
CA ALA A 674 21.17 -26.18 14.04
C ALA A 674 21.53 -25.29 15.27
N ALA A 675 22.61 -24.51 15.19
CA ALA A 675 22.96 -23.54 16.21
C ALA A 675 21.97 -22.37 16.24
N LEU A 676 21.53 -21.88 15.08
CA LEU A 676 20.50 -20.84 14.97
C LEU A 676 19.21 -21.28 15.69
N GLY A 677 18.67 -22.46 15.36
CA GLY A 677 17.44 -22.96 15.97
C GLY A 677 17.52 -22.99 17.51
N LYS A 678 18.65 -23.46 18.08
CA LYS A 678 18.86 -23.43 19.54
C LYS A 678 18.91 -22.05 20.13
N LYS A 679 19.48 -21.07 19.42
CA LYS A 679 19.48 -19.67 19.86
C LYS A 679 18.08 -19.08 19.86
N LEU A 680 17.30 -19.34 18.81
CA LEU A 680 15.91 -18.90 18.71
C LEU A 680 15.05 -19.50 19.83
N GLU A 681 15.21 -20.83 20.13
CA GLU A 681 14.53 -21.46 21.27
C GLU A 681 14.89 -20.80 22.61
N ALA A 682 16.17 -20.52 22.84
CA ALA A 682 16.64 -19.92 24.09
C ALA A 682 16.08 -18.49 24.29
N VAL A 683 16.04 -17.68 23.23
CA VAL A 683 15.48 -16.32 23.30
C VAL A 683 13.96 -16.37 23.47
N ARG A 684 13.26 -17.26 22.75
CA ARG A 684 11.82 -17.48 22.91
C ARG A 684 11.46 -17.86 24.35
N GLU A 685 12.14 -18.83 24.94
CA GLU A 685 11.92 -19.28 26.32
C GLU A 685 12.12 -18.13 27.31
N LYS A 686 13.19 -17.34 27.14
CA LYS A 686 13.49 -16.18 27.98
C LYS A 686 12.39 -15.12 27.92
N VAL A 687 11.80 -14.87 26.75
CA VAL A 687 10.77 -13.85 26.56
C VAL A 687 9.40 -14.35 26.99
N LEU A 688 8.95 -15.48 26.48
CA LEU A 688 7.56 -15.91 26.66
C LEU A 688 7.25 -16.29 28.11
N HIS A 689 8.19 -16.89 28.84
CA HIS A 689 7.97 -17.35 30.21
C HIS A 689 8.45 -16.37 31.31
N HIS A 690 9.35 -15.43 30.97
CA HIS A 690 9.94 -14.58 32.01
C HIS A 690 9.69 -13.09 31.83
N ALA A 691 9.38 -12.60 30.63
CA ALA A 691 9.13 -11.18 30.42
C ALA A 691 7.78 -10.74 31.00
N ALA A 692 7.66 -9.46 31.33
CA ALA A 692 6.39 -8.85 31.66
C ALA A 692 5.47 -8.92 30.41
N LEU A 693 4.20 -9.24 30.61
CA LEU A 693 3.18 -9.29 29.57
C LEU A 693 2.12 -8.21 29.84
N THR A 694 1.85 -7.40 28.83
CA THR A 694 0.69 -6.52 28.78
C THR A 694 -0.24 -7.00 27.66
N ILE A 695 -1.51 -7.19 27.95
CA ILE A 695 -2.54 -7.58 27.01
C ILE A 695 -3.44 -6.38 26.75
N SER A 696 -3.60 -5.97 25.50
CA SER A 696 -4.53 -4.91 25.11
C SER A 696 -5.72 -5.52 24.39
N LEU A 697 -6.93 -5.22 24.85
CA LEU A 697 -8.17 -5.64 24.27
C LEU A 697 -9.01 -4.42 23.86
N HIS A 698 -9.26 -4.26 22.57
CA HIS A 698 -10.31 -3.39 22.05
C HIS A 698 -11.52 -4.24 21.75
N GLY A 699 -12.63 -4.01 22.43
CA GLY A 699 -13.82 -4.85 22.30
C GLY A 699 -14.89 -4.57 23.34
N SER A 700 -15.98 -5.34 23.30
CA SER A 700 -17.09 -5.22 24.22
C SER A 700 -16.70 -5.61 25.68
N GLU A 701 -17.47 -5.17 26.66
CA GLU A 701 -17.31 -5.64 28.04
C GLU A 701 -17.55 -7.15 28.18
N ALA A 702 -18.41 -7.73 27.32
CA ALA A 702 -18.62 -9.18 27.26
C ALA A 702 -17.37 -9.92 26.75
N ALA A 703 -16.70 -9.39 25.74
CA ALA A 703 -15.43 -9.91 25.23
C ALA A 703 -14.34 -9.88 26.31
N LYS A 704 -14.26 -8.80 27.08
CA LYS A 704 -13.32 -8.69 28.22
C LYS A 704 -13.58 -9.78 29.27
N GLN A 705 -14.83 -9.96 29.71
CA GLN A 705 -15.19 -10.98 30.69
C GLN A 705 -14.86 -12.39 30.17
N LYS A 706 -15.08 -12.65 28.87
CA LYS A 706 -14.75 -13.92 28.24
C LYS A 706 -13.23 -14.12 28.20
N LEU A 707 -12.45 -13.09 27.87
CA LEU A 707 -10.98 -13.13 27.88
C LEU A 707 -10.44 -13.42 29.28
N GLU A 708 -10.96 -12.73 30.30
CA GLU A 708 -10.57 -12.93 31.70
C GLU A 708 -10.85 -14.36 32.19
N ALA A 709 -11.89 -15.02 31.66
CA ALA A 709 -12.21 -16.42 31.96
C ALA A 709 -11.30 -17.42 31.22
N LEU A 710 -10.85 -17.11 30.01
CA LEU A 710 -10.04 -18.01 29.16
C LEU A 710 -8.54 -17.97 29.53
N LEU A 711 -8.00 -16.80 29.83
CA LEU A 711 -6.56 -16.62 30.07
C LEU A 711 -5.96 -17.49 31.15
N PRO A 712 -6.60 -17.71 32.33
CA PRO A 712 -6.03 -18.55 33.38
C PRO A 712 -5.78 -20.02 32.98
N GLY A 713 -6.47 -20.52 31.97
CA GLY A 713 -6.28 -21.87 31.45
C GLY A 713 -5.41 -21.97 30.20
N SER A 714 -4.85 -20.87 29.73
CA SER A 714 -4.06 -20.78 28.51
C SER A 714 -2.55 -20.83 28.76
N VAL A 715 -1.77 -21.00 27.71
CA VAL A 715 -0.30 -20.95 27.75
C VAL A 715 0.21 -19.52 28.09
N PHE A 716 -0.63 -18.51 28.02
CA PHE A 716 -0.29 -17.13 28.38
C PHE A 716 -0.32 -16.88 29.89
N ALA A 717 -0.83 -17.81 30.69
CA ALA A 717 -0.88 -17.69 32.14
C ALA A 717 0.47 -18.07 32.77
N GLU A 718 1.08 -17.13 33.50
CA GLU A 718 2.31 -17.36 34.24
C GLU A 718 2.19 -16.71 35.65
N GLU A 719 2.52 -17.48 36.71
CA GLU A 719 2.40 -17.00 38.08
C GLU A 719 3.44 -15.93 38.46
N ALA A 720 4.61 -15.94 37.80
CA ALA A 720 5.74 -15.08 38.14
C ALA A 720 6.41 -14.49 36.88
N ARG A 721 5.76 -13.48 36.27
CA ARG A 721 6.38 -12.68 35.22
C ARG A 721 7.29 -11.60 35.81
N GLY A 722 8.32 -11.22 35.05
CA GLY A 722 9.15 -10.05 35.33
C GLY A 722 8.36 -8.74 35.34
N THR A 723 8.99 -7.67 35.70
CA THR A 723 8.46 -6.31 35.59
C THR A 723 8.92 -5.67 34.29
N ALA A 724 8.04 -4.92 33.64
CA ALA A 724 8.39 -4.16 32.44
C ALA A 724 9.52 -3.16 32.73
N LYS A 725 10.51 -3.08 31.87
CA LYS A 725 11.67 -2.21 31.99
C LYS A 725 11.89 -1.44 30.69
N PRO A 726 12.30 -0.18 30.76
CA PRO A 726 12.80 0.52 29.59
C PRO A 726 13.96 -0.23 28.95
N TYR A 727 14.00 -0.25 27.63
CA TYR A 727 15.18 -0.71 26.92
C TYR A 727 16.27 0.37 26.98
N THR A 728 17.47 -0.02 27.33
CA THR A 728 18.62 0.88 27.45
C THR A 728 19.79 0.32 26.66
N GLN A 729 20.40 1.15 25.83
CA GLN A 729 21.54 0.82 25.02
C GLN A 729 22.48 2.02 24.94
N GLU A 730 23.79 1.78 24.93
CA GLU A 730 24.77 2.80 24.65
C GLU A 730 24.79 3.08 23.12
N LEU A 731 24.53 4.32 22.76
CA LEU A 731 24.51 4.72 21.35
C LEU A 731 25.92 4.96 20.83
N THR A 732 26.18 4.54 19.61
CA THR A 732 27.44 4.81 18.92
C THR A 732 27.57 6.29 18.59
N ALA A 733 28.80 6.81 18.56
CA ALA A 733 29.05 8.20 18.17
C ALA A 733 28.62 8.44 16.70
N PRO A 734 28.02 9.60 16.40
CA PRO A 734 27.66 9.93 15.02
C PRO A 734 28.88 9.92 14.09
N VAL A 735 28.71 9.36 12.90
CA VAL A 735 29.74 9.27 11.86
C VAL A 735 29.17 9.70 10.52
N ASN A 736 30.04 10.19 9.62
CA ASN A 736 29.67 10.37 8.21
C ASN A 736 29.95 9.04 7.49
N GLU A 737 28.92 8.43 6.97
CA GLU A 737 28.97 7.15 6.28
C GLU A 737 28.38 7.27 4.88
N ALA A 738 28.83 6.44 3.96
CA ALA A 738 28.24 6.25 2.64
C ALA A 738 28.14 4.74 2.37
N PHE A 739 27.00 4.30 1.87
CA PHE A 739 26.79 2.95 1.41
C PHE A 739 26.54 2.98 -0.09
N LEU A 740 27.27 2.16 -0.83
CA LEU A 740 27.11 2.02 -2.27
C LEU A 740 25.96 1.01 -2.53
N ILE A 741 25.00 1.42 -3.32
CA ILE A 741 23.92 0.60 -3.83
C ILE A 741 23.94 0.67 -5.36
N ASP A 742 23.51 -0.37 -6.02
CA ASP A 742 23.39 -0.40 -7.47
C ASP A 742 22.05 0.21 -7.90
N GLY A 743 21.99 1.53 -7.96
CA GLY A 743 20.79 2.29 -8.30
C GLY A 743 21.13 3.64 -8.91
N GLY A 744 20.25 4.17 -9.75
CA GLY A 744 20.40 5.44 -10.44
C GLY A 744 20.12 6.68 -9.56
N VAL A 745 19.88 6.54 -8.25
CA VAL A 745 19.49 7.63 -7.34
C VAL A 745 20.41 7.67 -6.14
N ASN A 746 20.79 8.88 -5.72
CA ASN A 746 21.52 9.12 -4.48
C ASN A 746 20.56 9.58 -3.36
N TYR A 747 20.76 9.06 -2.16
CA TYR A 747 19.98 9.42 -0.97
C TYR A 747 20.90 10.06 0.07
N ASP A 748 20.76 11.37 0.30
CA ASP A 748 21.55 12.13 1.26
C ASP A 748 20.72 12.52 2.49
N ILE A 749 21.14 12.04 3.66
CA ILE A 749 20.45 12.30 4.93
C ILE A 749 21.36 13.01 5.92
N LEU A 750 20.87 14.11 6.49
CA LEU A 750 21.49 14.82 7.59
C LEU A 750 20.63 14.69 8.83
N ALA A 751 21.20 14.22 9.94
CA ALA A 751 20.51 14.09 11.23
C ALA A 751 21.30 14.77 12.36
N TRP A 752 20.56 15.39 13.29
CA TRP A 752 21.13 15.97 14.53
C TRP A 752 20.13 15.87 15.68
N PRO A 753 20.59 15.78 16.93
CA PRO A 753 19.70 15.59 18.07
C PRO A 753 18.89 16.86 18.35
N GLN A 754 17.63 16.67 18.66
CA GLN A 754 16.73 17.75 19.08
C GLN A 754 15.80 17.28 20.20
N GLU A 755 15.53 18.17 21.17
CA GLU A 755 14.51 17.92 22.17
C GLU A 755 13.12 17.98 21.54
N ARG A 756 12.26 16.98 21.83
CA ARG A 756 10.86 16.96 21.36
C ARG A 756 10.04 18.07 22.02
N LYS A 757 9.73 19.13 21.27
CA LYS A 757 8.87 20.24 21.69
C LYS A 757 7.85 20.56 20.58
N PRO A 758 6.61 20.93 20.94
CA PRO A 758 5.57 21.25 19.94
C PRO A 758 6.02 22.35 18.97
N GLU A 759 6.64 23.41 19.46
CA GLU A 759 7.12 24.54 18.66
C GLU A 759 8.23 24.12 17.66
N ARG A 760 9.03 23.11 17.97
CA ARG A 760 10.04 22.56 17.04
C ARG A 760 9.42 21.74 15.94
N ARG A 761 8.30 21.04 16.20
CA ARG A 761 7.52 20.36 15.16
C ARG A 761 6.93 21.39 14.18
N VAL A 762 6.41 22.50 14.68
CA VAL A 762 5.94 23.61 13.85
C VAL A 762 7.10 24.19 13.03
N LEU A 763 8.26 24.44 13.67
CA LEU A 763 9.46 24.93 12.96
C LEU A 763 9.92 23.96 11.88
N ALA A 764 9.97 22.64 12.15
CA ALA A 764 10.33 21.65 11.15
C ALA A 764 9.38 21.68 9.94
N ARG A 765 8.06 21.82 10.19
CA ARG A 765 7.06 21.96 9.13
C ARG A 765 7.28 23.23 8.30
N VAL A 766 7.53 24.36 8.96
CA VAL A 766 7.86 25.63 8.30
C VAL A 766 9.14 25.49 7.46
N MET A 767 10.19 24.91 8.02
CA MET A 767 11.44 24.69 7.28
C MET A 767 11.23 23.78 6.07
N SER A 768 10.47 22.69 6.21
CA SER A 768 10.20 21.78 5.11
C SER A 768 9.50 22.47 3.94
N TYR A 769 8.43 23.23 4.20
CA TYR A 769 7.60 23.79 3.14
C TYR A 769 7.96 25.23 2.73
N GLU A 770 8.53 26.06 3.63
CA GLU A 770 8.90 27.44 3.31
C GLU A 770 10.35 27.62 2.86
N TYR A 771 11.23 26.66 3.18
CA TYR A 771 12.65 26.78 2.86
C TYR A 771 13.18 25.61 2.04
N LEU A 772 13.09 24.36 2.56
CA LEU A 772 13.73 23.22 1.91
C LEU A 772 13.02 22.87 0.59
N TRP A 773 11.70 22.94 0.55
CA TRP A 773 10.94 22.67 -0.67
C TRP A 773 11.38 23.58 -1.81
N HIS A 774 11.38 24.90 -1.59
CA HIS A 774 11.76 25.89 -2.60
C HIS A 774 13.24 25.84 -2.99
N ASN A 775 14.15 25.49 -2.08
CA ASN A 775 15.59 25.53 -2.32
C ASN A 775 16.21 24.19 -2.70
N ILE A 776 15.45 23.09 -2.63
CA ILE A 776 15.96 21.75 -2.93
C ILE A 776 15.13 21.05 -4.01
N ARG A 777 13.78 21.14 -3.94
CA ARG A 777 12.90 20.43 -4.87
C ARG A 777 12.51 21.26 -6.09
N GLU A 778 12.42 22.58 -5.95
CA GLU A 778 12.06 23.49 -7.05
C GLU A 778 13.28 24.10 -7.78
N VAL A 779 14.49 23.72 -7.38
CA VAL A 779 15.75 24.23 -7.99
C VAL A 779 16.33 23.24 -8.97
#